data_dbc6f5af5925e1d7294ff8893d832884
#
_entry.id   dbc6f5af5925e1d7294ff8893d832884
#
_cell.length_a   1.000
_cell.length_b   1.000
_cell.length_c   1.000
_cell.angle_alpha   90.00
_cell.angle_beta   90.00
_cell.angle_gamma   90.00
#
_symmetry.space_group_name_H-M   'P 1'
#
loop_
_entity.id
_entity.type
_entity.pdbx_description
1 polymer ?
#
loop_
_entity_poly.entity_id
_entity_poly.type
_entity_poly.pdbx_seq_one_letter_code
_entity_poly.pdbx_strand_id
1 'polypeptide(L)'
;MSWIPKIFKKKTCTTFIVDPTDAGGTLCQCGQPRCAHPSVAVEDAFGAAMVTVWDSDLHTTEKPTDAFGDLDFLGVGHKASNFLRLSDRTDPATVYNLVTNIWGFQAPNLVVSVLGGSGGPTLQTWLQDLLRRGLVRAAQSTGAWIVTGGLHKGIGRHVGVAVRDHQTARTGGNKVVAMGVAPWGVVRNRDTLMNPKGSFPARYRWCGDPEDGVQFPLDYNYSAFLLVDDGTHGRLGGENRFRLGFESYLAQQKTGVGGTGIDIPVLLLLIDGDEKMLKRIENATQAQLPCLLVAGSGGAADCLAEIHTLAPGSGGGRRCEAQDLIKRFFPKGDPEVLQAQVERIMTRKELLTVYSTDDGPEEFETIVLKALVKACGSSEASAYLDELRLAVAWNRVDIAQSELFRGDIQWRSFHLEASLMDALLNDRPEFVRLLISHGLSLGHFLTPTRLAQLYNAAPPNSLIHSLLDQVSHGTGNKGPVSEPSAEPQPPKVGQVLRMLLGKSCAPTFPARGTHQGDGSMENSYLPWDKATSEFLLEAVPGQAPWSDLLLWALLLNRAQMAVYFWEMGSNSVASALGACLLLRVLGRLETEAEEAARRKDLAAKFEGLGVDLFGECYRSSEERAAHLLLWRCPLWGDVTCLHLAMQADARAFFAQDGVQSLLTQKWWGEMDSTTPIWALVLAFFCPPLIYTNLITFRKPDEEPMQKDLKFDMDSGINGKGPGDIPNSQWAGNSEDLMSFTLHLWVVCGSAPRGLHFGISKHLLAEMLLVSW
;
A
#
# COMPACT_ATOMS: atom_id res chain seq x y z
N MET A 1 0.12 6.20 -32.27
CA MET A 1 1.01 7.22 -31.63
C MET A 1 1.37 8.41 -32.56
N SER A 2 0.54 8.74 -33.55
CA SER A 2 0.72 9.87 -34.47
C SER A 2 0.67 11.28 -33.81
N TRP A 3 0.26 11.35 -32.55
CA TRP A 3 0.19 12.59 -31.77
C TRP A 3 1.53 12.98 -31.14
N ILE A 4 2.48 12.02 -30.92
CA ILE A 4 3.77 12.27 -30.26
C ILE A 4 4.57 13.39 -30.98
N PRO A 5 4.78 13.36 -32.31
CA PRO A 5 5.50 14.42 -33.00
C PRO A 5 4.77 15.78 -33.02
N LYS A 6 3.47 15.81 -32.71
CA LYS A 6 2.72 17.07 -32.61
C LYS A 6 3.05 17.80 -31.30
N ILE A 7 3.26 17.05 -30.23
CA ILE A 7 3.49 17.57 -28.87
C ILE A 7 5.00 17.69 -28.60
N PHE A 8 5.75 16.62 -28.80
CA PHE A 8 7.18 16.59 -28.48
C PHE A 8 8.02 17.13 -29.64
N LYS A 9 9.02 17.94 -29.29
CA LYS A 9 9.89 18.60 -30.23
C LYS A 9 11.35 18.18 -30.01
N LYS A 10 12.15 18.30 -31.05
CA LYS A 10 13.61 18.23 -31.02
C LYS A 10 14.20 19.59 -31.35
N LYS A 11 15.42 19.89 -30.90
CA LYS A 11 16.15 21.10 -31.23
C LYS A 11 17.11 20.87 -32.39
N THR A 12 17.21 21.85 -33.27
CA THR A 12 18.17 21.85 -34.39
C THR A 12 18.89 23.18 -34.39
N CYS A 13 20.24 23.16 -34.32
CA CYS A 13 21.05 24.38 -34.42
C CYS A 13 20.87 24.99 -35.80
N THR A 14 20.64 26.30 -35.83
CA THR A 14 20.43 27.06 -37.07
C THR A 14 21.56 27.98 -37.41
N THR A 15 22.35 28.42 -36.41
CA THR A 15 23.39 29.42 -36.58
C THR A 15 24.76 28.83 -36.25
N PHE A 16 25.67 28.84 -37.21
CA PHE A 16 27.05 28.41 -37.00
C PHE A 16 27.85 29.51 -36.28
N ILE A 17 28.37 29.20 -35.12
CA ILE A 17 29.25 30.06 -34.33
C ILE A 17 30.51 29.24 -34.06
N VAL A 18 31.67 29.78 -34.49
CA VAL A 18 32.94 29.06 -34.39
C VAL A 18 33.27 28.67 -32.95
N ASP A 19 33.69 27.43 -32.77
CA ASP A 19 34.18 26.95 -31.46
C ASP A 19 35.64 27.46 -31.28
N PRO A 20 35.92 28.27 -30.25
CA PRO A 20 37.27 28.79 -30.00
C PRO A 20 38.26 27.68 -29.62
N THR A 21 37.80 26.49 -29.28
CA THR A 21 38.67 25.34 -28.95
C THR A 21 39.04 24.53 -30.18
N ASP A 22 38.39 24.73 -31.33
CA ASP A 22 38.71 24.08 -32.61
C ASP A 22 39.74 24.93 -33.40
N ALA A 23 40.99 24.48 -33.42
CA ALA A 23 42.05 25.14 -34.15
C ALA A 23 41.80 25.23 -35.68
N GLY A 24 40.91 24.41 -36.23
CA GLY A 24 40.51 24.38 -37.63
C GLY A 24 39.38 25.32 -38.01
N GLY A 25 38.65 25.87 -37.03
CA GLY A 25 37.47 26.72 -37.25
C GLY A 25 36.33 26.04 -38.01
N THR A 26 36.31 24.72 -38.06
CA THR A 26 35.36 23.90 -38.82
C THR A 26 34.15 23.49 -38.00
N LEU A 27 34.27 23.52 -36.65
CA LEU A 27 33.25 23.14 -35.71
C LEU A 27 32.52 24.36 -35.13
N CYS A 28 31.22 24.20 -35.00
CA CYS A 28 30.35 25.12 -34.26
C CYS A 28 30.47 24.86 -32.76
N GLN A 29 30.21 25.88 -31.93
CA GLN A 29 30.10 25.71 -30.49
C GLN A 29 28.96 24.71 -30.07
N CYS A 30 28.02 24.38 -30.95
CA CYS A 30 27.08 23.27 -30.76
C CYS A 30 27.72 21.89 -30.98
N GLY A 31 28.98 21.79 -31.48
CA GLY A 31 29.68 20.53 -31.75
C GLY A 31 29.43 19.94 -33.15
N GLN A 32 28.68 20.62 -34.01
CA GLN A 32 28.44 20.17 -35.40
C GLN A 32 29.32 20.93 -36.43
N PRO A 33 29.63 20.31 -37.60
CA PRO A 33 30.35 20.95 -38.64
C PRO A 33 29.53 22.07 -39.33
N ARG A 34 30.23 22.99 -40.00
CA ARG A 34 29.65 24.15 -40.68
C ARG A 34 28.54 23.78 -41.68
N CYS A 35 28.69 22.69 -42.40
CA CYS A 35 27.73 22.23 -43.41
C CYS A 35 26.36 21.81 -42.82
N ALA A 36 26.27 21.56 -41.52
CA ALA A 36 25.04 21.21 -40.85
C ALA A 36 24.15 22.41 -40.46
N HIS A 37 24.65 23.64 -40.70
CA HIS A 37 23.97 24.87 -40.30
C HIS A 37 23.44 25.65 -41.52
N PRO A 38 22.16 26.11 -41.49
CA PRO A 38 21.61 26.91 -42.57
C PRO A 38 22.14 28.34 -42.60
N SER A 39 22.64 28.88 -41.48
CA SER A 39 23.18 30.22 -41.39
C SER A 39 24.53 30.24 -40.63
N VAL A 40 25.35 31.21 -40.91
CA VAL A 40 26.66 31.45 -40.28
C VAL A 40 26.62 32.83 -39.66
N ALA A 41 27.04 32.94 -38.38
CA ALA A 41 27.25 34.24 -37.76
C ALA A 41 28.48 34.88 -38.40
N VAL A 42 28.25 35.92 -39.18
CA VAL A 42 29.31 36.70 -39.87
C VAL A 42 29.36 38.07 -39.18
N GLU A 43 30.58 38.66 -39.10
CA GLU A 43 30.71 40.07 -38.75
C GLU A 43 29.84 40.90 -39.69
N ASP A 44 28.93 41.67 -39.12
CA ASP A 44 28.15 42.60 -39.92
C ASP A 44 29.06 43.69 -40.45
N ALA A 45 28.90 44.06 -41.72
CA ALA A 45 29.68 45.08 -42.41
C ALA A 45 29.65 46.46 -41.73
N PHE A 46 28.78 46.65 -40.72
CA PHE A 46 28.63 47.86 -39.91
C PHE A 46 29.23 47.79 -38.51
N GLY A 47 30.01 46.74 -38.18
CA GLY A 47 30.70 46.66 -36.89
C GLY A 47 29.79 46.38 -35.69
N ALA A 48 28.61 45.79 -35.92
CA ALA A 48 27.76 45.28 -34.84
C ALA A 48 28.44 44.10 -34.16
N ALA A 49 28.29 44.01 -32.82
CA ALA A 49 28.96 43.03 -31.97
C ALA A 49 28.81 41.61 -32.54
N MET A 50 29.94 40.93 -32.84
CA MET A 50 29.96 39.52 -33.19
C MET A 50 29.24 38.69 -32.12
N VAL A 51 28.35 37.84 -32.54
CA VAL A 51 27.79 36.82 -31.65
C VAL A 51 28.90 35.80 -31.39
N THR A 52 29.55 35.92 -30.25
CA THR A 52 30.72 35.10 -29.88
C THR A 52 30.33 33.91 -29.01
N VAL A 53 29.12 33.93 -28.41
CA VAL A 53 28.67 32.90 -27.51
C VAL A 53 27.43 32.23 -28.09
N TRP A 54 27.48 30.92 -28.20
CA TRP A 54 26.33 30.13 -28.63
C TRP A 54 25.37 29.92 -27.46
N ASP A 55 24.09 30.13 -27.72
CA ASP A 55 22.99 29.93 -26.78
C ASP A 55 21.95 29.01 -27.40
N SER A 56 21.55 27.94 -26.64
CA SER A 56 20.57 26.96 -27.11
C SER A 56 19.21 27.57 -27.40
N ASP A 57 18.85 28.68 -26.74
CA ASP A 57 17.54 29.29 -26.86
C ASP A 57 17.43 30.25 -28.03
N LEU A 58 18.56 30.89 -28.40
CA LEU A 58 18.65 31.88 -29.47
C LEU A 58 19.04 31.27 -30.80
N HIS A 59 19.87 30.22 -30.80
CA HIS A 59 20.53 29.69 -32.00
C HIS A 59 20.01 28.32 -32.43
N THR A 60 18.87 27.86 -31.83
CA THR A 60 18.19 26.61 -32.23
C THR A 60 16.74 26.86 -32.60
N THR A 61 16.18 25.99 -33.45
CA THR A 61 14.76 25.92 -33.74
C THR A 61 14.19 24.57 -33.33
N GLU A 62 12.95 24.60 -32.85
CA GLU A 62 12.22 23.37 -32.47
C GLU A 62 11.49 22.81 -33.70
N LYS A 63 11.68 21.51 -33.95
CA LYS A 63 10.96 20.72 -34.95
C LYS A 63 10.30 19.52 -34.32
N PRO A 64 9.27 18.94 -34.96
CA PRO A 64 8.66 17.68 -34.46
C PRO A 64 9.72 16.61 -34.18
N THR A 65 9.56 15.86 -33.08
CA THR A 65 10.50 14.75 -32.75
C THR A 65 10.47 13.67 -33.81
N ASP A 66 11.62 13.07 -34.06
CA ASP A 66 11.83 11.98 -35.02
C ASP A 66 12.38 10.71 -34.36
N ALA A 67 12.43 10.63 -33.04
CA ALA A 67 12.94 9.47 -32.33
C ALA A 67 12.08 9.16 -31.12
N PHE A 68 11.22 8.15 -31.25
CA PHE A 68 10.31 7.70 -30.20
C PHE A 68 9.80 6.27 -30.47
N GLY A 69 9.41 5.57 -29.43
CA GLY A 69 8.83 4.23 -29.51
C GLY A 69 9.45 3.24 -28.52
N ASP A 70 9.48 1.99 -28.94
CA ASP A 70 10.08 0.88 -28.19
C ASP A 70 11.49 0.62 -28.70
N LEU A 71 12.38 0.24 -27.80
CA LEU A 71 13.80 -0.01 -28.05
C LEU A 71 14.08 -1.50 -27.78
N ASP A 72 14.68 -2.19 -28.74
CA ASP A 72 15.17 -3.57 -28.60
C ASP A 72 16.71 -3.59 -28.69
N PHE A 73 17.36 -4.00 -27.60
CA PHE A 73 18.81 -4.07 -27.52
C PHE A 73 19.33 -5.36 -28.13
N LEU A 74 20.07 -5.21 -29.24
CA LEU A 74 20.69 -6.36 -29.92
C LEU A 74 22.08 -6.67 -29.34
N GLY A 75 22.36 -7.96 -29.14
CA GLY A 75 23.66 -8.45 -28.63
C GLY A 75 23.73 -8.70 -27.12
N VAL A 76 22.67 -8.39 -26.37
CA VAL A 76 22.60 -8.55 -24.90
C VAL A 76 21.35 -9.28 -24.43
N GLY A 77 20.71 -10.05 -25.34
CA GLY A 77 19.54 -10.89 -25.02
C GLY A 77 18.22 -10.11 -24.96
N HIS A 78 17.71 -9.65 -26.10
CA HIS A 78 16.36 -9.09 -26.31
C HIS A 78 15.75 -8.36 -25.10
N LYS A 79 16.36 -7.27 -24.69
CA LYS A 79 15.82 -6.38 -23.66
C LYS A 79 15.07 -5.23 -24.30
N ALA A 80 13.82 -5.05 -23.91
CA ALA A 80 12.95 -4.00 -24.41
C ALA A 80 12.86 -2.83 -23.42
N SER A 81 12.86 -1.61 -23.94
CA SER A 81 12.70 -0.35 -23.17
C SER A 81 11.93 0.66 -24.01
N ASN A 82 11.33 1.66 -23.36
CA ASN A 82 10.69 2.76 -24.08
C ASN A 82 11.68 3.92 -24.27
N PHE A 83 11.53 4.70 -25.34
CA PHE A 83 12.37 5.88 -25.56
C PHE A 83 11.63 7.03 -26.23
N LEU A 84 12.08 8.24 -25.91
CA LEU A 84 11.58 9.48 -26.50
C LEU A 84 12.68 10.54 -26.55
N ARG A 85 12.90 11.14 -27.73
CA ARG A 85 13.69 12.36 -27.91
C ARG A 85 12.80 13.58 -27.71
N LEU A 86 13.23 14.51 -26.86
CA LEU A 86 12.48 15.70 -26.48
C LEU A 86 13.40 16.91 -26.33
N SER A 87 12.86 18.12 -26.49
CA SER A 87 13.58 19.37 -26.25
C SER A 87 13.82 19.57 -24.74
N ASP A 88 14.91 20.24 -24.38
CA ASP A 88 15.22 20.66 -22.99
C ASP A 88 14.15 21.59 -22.38
N ARG A 89 13.28 22.17 -23.22
CA ARG A 89 12.13 23.02 -22.84
C ARG A 89 10.79 22.28 -22.76
N THR A 90 10.78 20.99 -23.03
CA THR A 90 9.52 20.21 -22.99
C THR A 90 8.86 20.31 -21.63
N ASP A 91 7.54 20.49 -21.61
CA ASP A 91 6.76 20.53 -20.37
C ASP A 91 6.83 19.18 -19.61
N PRO A 92 7.31 19.19 -18.36
CA PRO A 92 7.40 17.99 -17.53
C PRO A 92 6.07 17.27 -17.31
N ALA A 93 4.93 18.01 -17.24
CA ALA A 93 3.61 17.41 -17.04
C ALA A 93 3.23 16.46 -18.18
N THR A 94 3.54 16.88 -19.41
CA THR A 94 3.26 16.10 -20.61
C THR A 94 4.10 14.81 -20.64
N VAL A 95 5.36 14.87 -20.18
CA VAL A 95 6.24 13.70 -20.09
C VAL A 95 5.76 12.75 -19.00
N TYR A 96 5.35 13.26 -17.84
CA TYR A 96 4.80 12.45 -16.77
C TYR A 96 3.55 11.68 -17.24
N ASN A 97 2.62 12.34 -17.92
CA ASN A 97 1.44 11.70 -18.50
C ASN A 97 1.81 10.62 -19.53
N LEU A 98 2.83 10.83 -20.36
CA LEU A 98 3.33 9.80 -21.27
C LEU A 98 3.85 8.57 -20.53
N VAL A 99 4.66 8.79 -19.51
CA VAL A 99 5.32 7.73 -18.73
C VAL A 99 4.29 6.90 -17.96
N THR A 100 3.31 7.55 -17.31
CA THR A 100 2.32 6.86 -16.47
C THR A 100 1.18 6.27 -17.27
N ASN A 101 0.55 7.03 -18.17
CA ASN A 101 -0.68 6.60 -18.85
C ASN A 101 -0.44 5.80 -20.14
N ILE A 102 0.71 6.00 -20.81
CA ILE A 102 0.96 5.38 -22.12
C ILE A 102 2.02 4.29 -22.02
N TRP A 103 3.14 4.53 -21.34
CA TRP A 103 4.12 3.49 -21.06
C TRP A 103 3.70 2.55 -19.94
N GLY A 104 2.67 2.93 -19.13
CA GLY A 104 2.05 2.09 -18.12
C GLY A 104 2.90 1.93 -16.84
N PHE A 105 3.84 2.84 -16.58
CA PHE A 105 4.56 2.83 -15.32
C PHE A 105 3.67 3.38 -14.20
N GLN A 106 3.59 2.65 -13.10
CA GLN A 106 2.87 3.13 -11.92
C GLN A 106 3.51 4.41 -11.39
N ALA A 107 2.69 5.34 -10.90
CA ALA A 107 3.18 6.54 -10.23
C ALA A 107 4.11 6.16 -9.07
N PRO A 108 5.26 6.81 -8.92
CA PRO A 108 6.23 6.44 -7.89
C PRO A 108 5.79 6.97 -6.51
N ASN A 109 6.13 6.23 -5.46
CA ASN A 109 6.00 6.72 -4.09
C ASN A 109 7.25 7.46 -3.59
N LEU A 110 8.35 7.36 -4.33
CA LEU A 110 9.63 8.01 -4.08
C LEU A 110 10.38 8.12 -5.41
N VAL A 111 11.12 9.18 -5.61
CA VAL A 111 12.06 9.31 -6.73
C VAL A 111 13.48 9.49 -6.20
N VAL A 112 14.39 8.60 -6.58
CA VAL A 112 15.81 8.72 -6.25
C VAL A 112 16.57 9.11 -7.51
N SER A 113 16.99 10.36 -7.57
CA SER A 113 17.80 10.89 -8.67
C SER A 113 19.29 10.70 -8.36
N VAL A 114 19.91 9.70 -8.97
CA VAL A 114 21.34 9.39 -8.75
C VAL A 114 22.20 10.26 -9.63
N LEU A 115 23.08 11.01 -8.98
CA LEU A 115 24.08 11.89 -9.59
C LEU A 115 25.47 11.34 -9.30
N GLY A 116 26.40 11.52 -10.24
CA GLY A 116 27.76 11.10 -10.00
C GLY A 116 28.69 11.48 -11.14
N GLY A 117 29.97 11.40 -10.87
CA GLY A 117 31.01 11.67 -11.84
C GLY A 117 31.14 10.60 -12.91
N SER A 118 32.01 10.89 -13.86
CA SER A 118 32.40 9.93 -14.89
C SER A 118 33.33 8.81 -14.39
N GLY A 119 33.43 8.64 -13.08
CA GLY A 119 34.25 7.70 -12.30
C GLY A 119 34.97 6.59 -13.03
N GLY A 120 36.08 6.11 -12.50
CA GLY A 120 36.86 5.03 -13.10
C GLY A 120 36.04 3.77 -13.43
N PRO A 121 36.59 2.83 -14.18
CA PRO A 121 35.87 1.61 -14.61
C PRO A 121 35.49 0.68 -13.44
N THR A 122 36.09 0.86 -12.28
CA THR A 122 35.86 0.02 -11.09
C THR A 122 35.41 0.88 -9.93
N LEU A 123 34.16 0.59 -9.46
CA LEU A 123 33.63 1.15 -8.22
C LEU A 123 34.16 0.34 -7.01
N GLN A 124 34.37 0.98 -5.86
CA GLN A 124 34.73 0.29 -4.63
C GLN A 124 33.65 -0.74 -4.24
N THR A 125 34.03 -1.86 -3.66
CA THR A 125 33.12 -2.99 -3.36
C THR A 125 31.95 -2.60 -2.44
N TRP A 126 32.23 -1.82 -1.38
CA TRP A 126 31.21 -1.34 -0.48
C TRP A 126 30.17 -0.44 -1.18
N LEU A 127 30.61 0.37 -2.15
CA LEU A 127 29.73 1.26 -2.91
C LEU A 127 28.88 0.47 -3.92
N GLN A 128 29.44 -0.62 -4.48
CA GLN A 128 28.63 -1.56 -5.29
C GLN A 128 27.57 -2.24 -4.42
N ASP A 129 27.90 -2.67 -3.21
CA ASP A 129 26.96 -3.26 -2.27
C ASP A 129 25.89 -2.25 -1.83
N LEU A 130 26.26 -0.99 -1.62
CA LEU A 130 25.31 0.10 -1.34
C LEU A 130 24.28 0.23 -2.46
N LEU A 131 24.71 0.23 -3.72
CA LEU A 131 23.79 0.31 -4.86
C LEU A 131 22.91 -0.94 -5.00
N ARG A 132 23.50 -2.12 -4.85
CA ARG A 132 22.79 -3.40 -5.07
C ARG A 132 21.83 -3.74 -3.93
N ARG A 133 22.29 -3.63 -2.68
CA ARG A 133 21.54 -4.02 -1.49
C ARG A 133 20.77 -2.86 -0.89
N GLY A 134 21.32 -1.65 -0.94
CA GLY A 134 20.69 -0.46 -0.42
C GLY A 134 19.68 0.15 -1.40
N LEU A 135 20.19 0.83 -2.45
CA LEU A 135 19.35 1.60 -3.36
C LEU A 135 18.26 0.77 -4.06
N VAL A 136 18.63 -0.37 -4.66
CA VAL A 136 17.67 -1.16 -5.46
C VAL A 136 16.64 -1.83 -4.58
N ARG A 137 17.03 -2.30 -3.39
CA ARG A 137 16.12 -2.87 -2.40
C ARG A 137 15.17 -1.82 -1.85
N ALA A 138 15.68 -0.62 -1.53
CA ALA A 138 14.86 0.52 -1.13
C ALA A 138 13.85 0.90 -2.21
N ALA A 139 14.27 0.96 -3.47
CA ALA A 139 13.38 1.25 -4.59
C ALA A 139 12.28 0.21 -4.76
N GLN A 140 12.57 -1.07 -4.54
CA GLN A 140 11.58 -2.14 -4.61
C GLN A 140 10.57 -2.08 -3.47
N SER A 141 11.04 -1.86 -2.23
CA SER A 141 10.16 -1.81 -1.05
C SER A 141 9.21 -0.62 -1.08
N THR A 142 9.67 0.51 -1.64
CA THR A 142 8.89 1.75 -1.70
C THR A 142 8.14 1.96 -3.02
N GLY A 143 8.40 1.17 -4.06
CA GLY A 143 7.90 1.43 -5.41
C GLY A 143 8.53 2.68 -6.05
N ALA A 144 9.80 2.96 -5.72
CA ALA A 144 10.47 4.17 -6.19
C ALA A 144 10.93 4.07 -7.65
N TRP A 145 11.01 5.24 -8.32
CA TRP A 145 11.74 5.40 -9.57
C TRP A 145 13.19 5.77 -9.29
N ILE A 146 14.11 5.11 -9.98
CA ILE A 146 15.53 5.47 -9.99
C ILE A 146 15.82 6.25 -11.28
N VAL A 147 16.22 7.50 -11.15
CA VAL A 147 16.54 8.39 -12.30
C VAL A 147 18.03 8.60 -12.37
N THR A 148 18.65 8.31 -13.52
CA THR A 148 20.09 8.55 -13.78
C THR A 148 20.31 9.17 -15.15
N GLY A 149 21.58 9.28 -15.58
CA GLY A 149 21.92 9.65 -16.98
C GLY A 149 21.61 8.57 -18.02
N GLY A 150 21.30 7.32 -17.63
CA GLY A 150 20.91 6.25 -18.56
C GLY A 150 21.98 5.77 -19.54
N LEU A 151 23.18 6.34 -19.52
CA LEU A 151 24.30 5.95 -20.37
C LEU A 151 25.09 4.82 -19.70
N HIS A 152 25.68 3.94 -20.52
CA HIS A 152 26.57 2.87 -20.04
C HIS A 152 27.94 3.44 -19.65
N LYS A 153 27.95 4.42 -18.75
CA LYS A 153 29.10 5.15 -18.25
C LYS A 153 28.93 5.54 -16.78
N GLY A 154 30.05 5.58 -16.05
CA GLY A 154 30.09 6.05 -14.66
C GLY A 154 29.04 5.39 -13.76
N ILE A 155 28.45 6.18 -12.88
CA ILE A 155 27.46 5.68 -11.90
C ILE A 155 26.21 5.07 -12.55
N GLY A 156 25.77 5.58 -13.71
CA GLY A 156 24.62 5.06 -14.45
C GLY A 156 24.78 3.58 -14.82
N ARG A 157 25.97 3.17 -15.27
CA ARG A 157 26.31 1.77 -15.56
C ARG A 157 26.18 0.89 -14.31
N HIS A 158 26.71 1.35 -13.17
CA HIS A 158 26.68 0.60 -11.91
C HIS A 158 25.26 0.44 -11.36
N VAL A 159 24.44 1.47 -11.47
CA VAL A 159 23.01 1.40 -11.14
C VAL A 159 22.29 0.40 -12.07
N GLY A 160 22.54 0.44 -13.38
CA GLY A 160 21.98 -0.52 -14.33
C GLY A 160 22.33 -1.97 -13.99
N VAL A 161 23.61 -2.24 -13.65
CA VAL A 161 24.06 -3.57 -13.20
C VAL A 161 23.36 -3.98 -11.91
N ALA A 162 23.22 -3.09 -10.93
CA ALA A 162 22.54 -3.35 -9.67
C ALA A 162 21.06 -3.73 -9.89
N VAL A 163 20.36 -3.00 -10.76
CA VAL A 163 18.96 -3.30 -11.14
C VAL A 163 18.84 -4.67 -11.81
N ARG A 164 19.74 -5.00 -12.75
CA ARG A 164 19.78 -6.31 -13.42
C ARG A 164 19.96 -7.45 -12.42
N ASP A 165 20.96 -7.34 -11.57
CA ASP A 165 21.31 -8.40 -10.62
C ASP A 165 20.17 -8.67 -9.65
N HIS A 166 19.43 -7.64 -9.26
CA HIS A 166 18.25 -7.78 -8.41
C HIS A 166 17.08 -8.46 -9.14
N GLN A 167 16.82 -8.10 -10.40
CA GLN A 167 15.74 -8.70 -11.21
C GLN A 167 16.00 -10.17 -11.52
N THR A 168 17.25 -10.59 -11.67
CA THR A 168 17.62 -12.00 -11.93
C THR A 168 17.55 -12.86 -10.68
N ALA A 169 17.73 -12.28 -9.49
CA ALA A 169 17.72 -13.01 -8.22
C ALA A 169 16.31 -13.38 -7.71
N ARG A 170 15.25 -12.78 -8.24
CA ARG A 170 13.87 -12.99 -7.79
C ARG A 170 12.89 -13.17 -8.93
N THR A 171 12.13 -14.26 -8.90
CA THR A 171 11.09 -14.59 -9.88
C THR A 171 9.71 -14.01 -9.56
N GLY A 172 9.57 -13.24 -8.48
CA GLY A 172 8.29 -12.62 -8.08
C GLY A 172 8.52 -11.33 -7.28
N GLY A 173 7.83 -10.26 -7.65
CA GLY A 173 7.85 -8.97 -6.97
C GLY A 173 7.68 -7.79 -7.95
N ASN A 174 7.41 -6.59 -7.42
CA ASN A 174 7.29 -5.38 -8.23
C ASN A 174 8.60 -5.09 -8.97
N LYS A 175 8.50 -4.84 -10.27
CA LYS A 175 9.65 -4.50 -11.12
C LYS A 175 10.16 -3.10 -10.77
N VAL A 176 11.45 -2.98 -10.44
CA VAL A 176 12.09 -1.68 -10.20
C VAL A 176 12.14 -0.88 -11.52
N VAL A 177 11.65 0.35 -11.48
CA VAL A 177 11.67 1.26 -12.62
C VAL A 177 12.96 2.08 -12.58
N ALA A 178 13.85 1.84 -13.54
CA ALA A 178 15.05 2.67 -13.79
C ALA A 178 14.86 3.48 -15.05
N MET A 179 14.95 4.81 -14.94
CA MET A 179 14.77 5.76 -16.04
C MET A 179 16.07 6.50 -16.34
N GLY A 180 16.48 6.50 -17.62
CA GLY A 180 17.64 7.23 -18.09
C GLY A 180 17.23 8.59 -18.67
N VAL A 181 17.74 9.70 -18.13
CA VAL A 181 17.61 11.04 -18.71
C VAL A 181 18.95 11.43 -19.31
N ALA A 182 19.13 11.20 -20.61
CA ALA A 182 20.41 11.31 -21.31
C ALA A 182 20.42 12.49 -22.30
N PRO A 183 21.53 13.21 -22.45
CA PRO A 183 21.65 14.22 -23.50
C PRO A 183 21.75 13.53 -24.87
N TRP A 184 20.83 13.90 -25.77
CA TRP A 184 20.78 13.33 -27.13
C TRP A 184 22.10 13.39 -27.88
N GLY A 185 22.84 14.49 -27.72
CA GLY A 185 24.07 14.78 -28.45
C GLY A 185 25.23 13.80 -28.22
N VAL A 186 25.21 13.04 -27.11
CA VAL A 186 26.24 12.07 -26.73
C VAL A 186 25.82 10.61 -26.89
N VAL A 187 24.58 10.36 -27.34
CA VAL A 187 24.11 8.99 -27.56
C VAL A 187 24.76 8.39 -28.77
N ARG A 188 25.42 7.25 -28.57
CA ARG A 188 26.05 6.47 -29.66
C ARG A 188 24.99 5.76 -30.49
N ASN A 189 25.23 5.58 -31.80
CA ASN A 189 24.30 4.89 -32.72
C ASN A 189 22.87 5.48 -32.74
N ARG A 190 22.73 6.77 -32.40
CA ARG A 190 21.43 7.45 -32.35
C ARG A 190 20.68 7.47 -33.68
N ASP A 191 21.39 7.33 -34.80
CA ASP A 191 20.79 7.28 -36.15
C ASP A 191 19.83 6.09 -36.31
N THR A 192 20.07 4.98 -35.59
CA THR A 192 19.19 3.82 -35.55
C THR A 192 17.87 4.08 -34.83
N LEU A 193 17.80 5.12 -34.01
CA LEU A 193 16.62 5.54 -33.27
C LEU A 193 15.74 6.52 -34.05
N MET A 194 16.30 7.14 -35.11
CA MET A 194 15.58 8.17 -35.85
C MET A 194 14.59 7.57 -36.86
N ASN A 195 13.31 7.77 -36.59
CA ASN A 195 12.22 7.43 -37.49
C ASN A 195 11.03 8.38 -37.24
N PRO A 196 10.70 9.27 -38.21
CA PRO A 196 9.61 10.24 -38.07
C PRO A 196 8.25 9.61 -37.80
N LYS A 197 8.04 8.32 -38.14
CA LYS A 197 6.82 7.57 -37.87
C LYS A 197 6.83 6.84 -36.52
N GLY A 198 7.96 6.89 -35.79
CA GLY A 198 8.21 6.08 -34.61
C GLY A 198 8.71 4.68 -34.95
N SER A 199 9.34 4.06 -33.99
CA SER A 199 9.89 2.69 -34.13
C SER A 199 9.32 1.77 -33.05
N PHE A 200 8.77 0.62 -33.45
CA PHE A 200 8.06 -0.32 -32.57
C PHE A 200 8.43 -1.79 -32.93
N PRO A 201 9.67 -2.26 -32.58
CA PRO A 201 10.77 -1.58 -31.91
C PRO A 201 11.85 -0.97 -32.83
N ALA A 202 12.62 -0.05 -32.29
CA ALA A 202 13.93 0.33 -32.85
C ALA A 202 14.96 -0.72 -32.45
N ARG A 203 15.70 -1.23 -33.43
CA ARG A 203 16.78 -2.20 -33.19
C ARG A 203 18.09 -1.47 -32.89
N TYR A 204 18.42 -1.37 -31.62
CA TYR A 204 19.60 -0.68 -31.15
C TYR A 204 20.74 -1.66 -30.94
N ARG A 205 21.83 -1.49 -31.73
CA ARG A 205 23.03 -2.31 -31.58
C ARG A 205 23.87 -1.78 -30.44
N TRP A 206 23.92 -2.54 -29.36
CA TRP A 206 24.82 -2.25 -28.25
C TRP A 206 26.25 -2.61 -28.66
N CYS A 207 27.17 -1.65 -28.60
CA CYS A 207 28.59 -1.84 -28.80
C CYS A 207 29.29 -1.47 -27.49
N GLY A 208 30.30 -2.24 -27.09
CA GLY A 208 31.04 -2.06 -25.82
C GLY A 208 31.67 -0.67 -25.62
N ASP A 209 32.68 -0.60 -24.77
CA ASP A 209 33.27 0.65 -24.31
C ASP A 209 33.70 1.57 -25.49
N PRO A 210 33.50 2.89 -25.34
CA PRO A 210 33.78 3.85 -26.42
C PRO A 210 35.29 3.98 -26.69
N GLU A 211 35.69 3.85 -27.94
CA GLU A 211 37.05 4.13 -28.36
C GLU A 211 37.33 5.65 -28.37
N ASP A 212 36.31 6.50 -28.61
CA ASP A 212 36.47 7.95 -28.83
C ASP A 212 36.16 8.83 -27.61
N GLY A 213 35.64 8.30 -26.52
CA GLY A 213 35.36 9.03 -25.27
C GLY A 213 34.27 10.13 -25.33
N VAL A 214 33.67 10.42 -26.50
CA VAL A 214 32.70 11.50 -26.72
C VAL A 214 31.26 11.01 -26.77
N GLN A 215 31.03 9.81 -27.29
CA GLN A 215 29.71 9.21 -27.41
C GLN A 215 29.64 7.92 -26.61
N PHE A 216 28.50 7.71 -25.94
CA PHE A 216 28.29 6.57 -25.05
C PHE A 216 27.01 5.80 -25.42
N PRO A 217 27.03 4.46 -25.34
CA PRO A 217 25.83 3.67 -25.58
C PRO A 217 24.82 3.83 -24.44
N LEU A 218 23.54 3.66 -24.77
CA LEU A 218 22.48 3.53 -23.78
C LEU A 218 22.66 2.22 -22.96
N ASP A 219 22.37 2.26 -21.67
CA ASP A 219 22.48 1.08 -20.83
C ASP A 219 21.24 0.20 -20.96
N TYR A 220 21.41 -1.05 -21.35
CA TYR A 220 20.33 -2.02 -21.62
C TYR A 220 19.57 -2.51 -20.40
N ASN A 221 19.91 -2.05 -19.19
CA ASN A 221 19.24 -2.44 -17.96
C ASN A 221 18.16 -1.44 -17.51
N TYR A 222 17.97 -0.35 -18.24
CA TYR A 222 16.96 0.67 -17.94
C TYR A 222 15.61 0.33 -18.58
N SER A 223 14.54 0.75 -17.91
CA SER A 223 13.16 0.53 -18.36
C SER A 223 12.70 1.55 -19.40
N ALA A 224 13.22 2.78 -19.32
CA ALA A 224 12.87 3.86 -20.23
C ALA A 224 13.98 4.90 -20.38
N PHE A 225 13.96 5.63 -21.50
CA PHE A 225 14.91 6.70 -21.81
C PHE A 225 14.19 7.97 -22.26
N LEU A 226 14.55 9.09 -21.60
CA LEU A 226 14.21 10.44 -22.01
C LEU A 226 15.48 11.06 -22.60
N LEU A 227 15.52 11.21 -23.93
CA LEU A 227 16.69 11.68 -24.67
C LEU A 227 16.54 13.17 -24.91
N VAL A 228 17.16 13.96 -24.04
CA VAL A 228 17.02 15.43 -24.02
C VAL A 228 17.90 16.08 -25.04
N ASP A 229 17.34 16.88 -25.91
CA ASP A 229 17.97 17.58 -26.99
C ASP A 229 18.00 19.08 -26.71
N ASP A 230 19.18 19.62 -26.44
CA ASP A 230 19.47 21.05 -26.31
C ASP A 230 20.06 21.66 -27.57
N GLY A 231 20.23 20.85 -28.63
CA GLY A 231 20.85 21.22 -29.88
C GLY A 231 22.38 21.05 -29.91
N THR A 232 23.02 20.60 -28.82
CA THR A 232 24.45 20.33 -28.75
C THR A 232 24.81 18.90 -29.16
N HIS A 233 26.04 18.69 -29.58
CA HIS A 233 26.62 17.41 -29.95
C HIS A 233 27.96 17.20 -29.25
N GLY A 234 28.16 15.98 -28.68
CA GLY A 234 29.37 15.63 -27.98
C GLY A 234 29.55 16.33 -26.62
N ARG A 235 28.55 17.03 -26.12
CA ARG A 235 28.60 17.76 -24.84
C ARG A 235 27.65 17.16 -23.82
N LEU A 236 28.14 16.97 -22.60
CA LEU A 236 27.35 16.51 -21.43
C LEU A 236 26.77 17.72 -20.70
N GLY A 237 25.55 17.55 -20.14
CA GLY A 237 24.92 18.56 -19.30
C GLY A 237 23.71 19.25 -19.95
N GLY A 238 23.42 19.03 -21.22
CA GLY A 238 22.25 19.58 -21.89
C GLY A 238 20.93 19.08 -21.35
N GLU A 239 20.93 17.92 -20.67
CA GLU A 239 19.80 17.33 -19.99
C GLU A 239 19.43 18.00 -18.66
N ASN A 240 20.37 18.72 -18.04
CA ASN A 240 20.22 19.18 -16.65
C ASN A 240 19.01 20.11 -16.44
N ARG A 241 18.71 20.97 -17.40
CA ARG A 241 17.57 21.90 -17.32
C ARG A 241 16.23 21.13 -17.27
N PHE A 242 16.04 20.21 -18.21
CA PHE A 242 14.83 19.40 -18.27
C PHE A 242 14.74 18.47 -17.05
N ARG A 243 15.86 17.80 -16.70
CA ARG A 243 15.89 16.86 -15.58
C ARG A 243 15.52 17.53 -14.27
N LEU A 244 16.04 18.72 -13.97
CA LEU A 244 15.66 19.49 -12.78
C LEU A 244 14.17 19.88 -12.81
N GLY A 245 13.68 20.34 -13.95
CA GLY A 245 12.26 20.67 -14.11
C GLY A 245 11.35 19.46 -13.93
N PHE A 246 11.75 18.30 -14.43
CA PHE A 246 11.01 17.04 -14.27
C PHE A 246 11.04 16.55 -12.82
N GLU A 247 12.18 16.59 -12.16
CA GLU A 247 12.30 16.25 -10.71
C GLU A 247 11.45 17.19 -9.85
N SER A 248 11.48 18.50 -10.12
CA SER A 248 10.67 19.49 -9.40
C SER A 248 9.17 19.31 -9.67
N TYR A 249 8.77 18.92 -10.86
CA TYR A 249 7.39 18.59 -11.19
C TYR A 249 6.93 17.33 -10.46
N LEU A 250 7.77 16.28 -10.44
CA LEU A 250 7.47 15.04 -9.70
C LEU A 250 7.26 15.31 -8.21
N ALA A 251 8.06 16.19 -7.62
CA ALA A 251 7.94 16.58 -6.22
C ALA A 251 6.60 17.28 -5.88
N GLN A 252 5.87 17.77 -6.86
CA GLN A 252 4.54 18.39 -6.69
C GLN A 252 3.39 17.42 -6.96
N GLN A 253 3.67 16.19 -7.42
CA GLN A 253 2.65 15.18 -7.67
C GLN A 253 2.32 14.43 -6.38
N LYS A 254 1.13 13.84 -6.32
CA LYS A 254 0.64 13.12 -5.14
C LYS A 254 0.87 11.62 -5.25
N THR A 255 1.24 10.98 -4.13
CA THR A 255 1.30 9.52 -4.01
C THR A 255 -0.08 8.91 -3.88
N GLY A 256 -0.20 7.60 -4.14
CA GLY A 256 -1.43 6.83 -3.92
C GLY A 256 -2.39 6.83 -5.10
N VAL A 257 -3.42 5.98 -5.01
CA VAL A 257 -4.44 5.81 -6.05
C VAL A 257 -5.33 7.06 -6.09
N GLY A 258 -5.41 7.68 -7.26
CA GLY A 258 -6.23 8.89 -7.47
C GLY A 258 -5.57 10.19 -7.02
N GLY A 259 -4.28 10.20 -6.65
CA GLY A 259 -3.54 11.41 -6.29
C GLY A 259 -4.01 12.08 -4.99
N THR A 260 -4.56 11.31 -4.06
CA THR A 260 -5.07 11.82 -2.77
C THR A 260 -4.02 11.82 -1.64
N GLY A 261 -2.82 11.29 -1.91
CA GLY A 261 -1.74 11.14 -0.94
C GLY A 261 -0.94 12.41 -0.67
N ILE A 262 0.27 12.22 -0.15
CA ILE A 262 1.29 13.25 0.06
C ILE A 262 2.07 13.54 -1.23
N ASP A 263 2.78 14.66 -1.25
CA ASP A 263 3.66 15.01 -2.36
C ASP A 263 4.75 13.93 -2.53
N ILE A 264 5.07 13.57 -3.77
CA ILE A 264 6.08 12.55 -4.06
C ILE A 264 7.45 13.08 -3.62
N PRO A 265 8.13 12.48 -2.63
CA PRO A 265 9.46 12.90 -2.25
C PRO A 265 10.47 12.60 -3.34
N VAL A 266 11.31 13.57 -3.65
CA VAL A 266 12.41 13.45 -4.63
C VAL A 266 13.72 13.64 -3.88
N LEU A 267 14.55 12.60 -3.84
CA LEU A 267 15.87 12.62 -3.21
C LEU A 267 16.98 12.60 -4.27
N LEU A 268 17.90 13.53 -4.18
CA LEU A 268 19.12 13.48 -4.96
C LEU A 268 20.18 12.69 -4.20
N LEU A 269 20.74 11.65 -4.83
CA LEU A 269 21.83 10.85 -4.27
C LEU A 269 23.10 11.18 -5.02
N LEU A 270 24.06 11.84 -4.36
CA LEU A 270 25.36 12.19 -4.95
C LEU A 270 26.42 11.17 -4.54
N ILE A 271 27.05 10.57 -5.56
CA ILE A 271 28.15 9.61 -5.43
C ILE A 271 29.29 10.09 -6.30
N ASP A 272 30.45 10.38 -5.68
CA ASP A 272 31.60 10.98 -6.40
C ASP A 272 31.19 12.36 -6.99
N GLY A 273 31.62 12.69 -8.16
CA GLY A 273 31.19 13.88 -8.88
C GLY A 273 32.31 14.84 -9.23
N ASP A 274 32.15 15.49 -10.38
CA ASP A 274 33.06 16.57 -10.86
C ASP A 274 32.57 17.97 -10.43
N GLU A 275 33.29 19.01 -10.79
CA GLU A 275 32.93 20.41 -10.47
C GLU A 275 31.54 20.81 -11.00
N LYS A 276 31.08 20.19 -12.11
CA LYS A 276 29.75 20.47 -12.68
C LYS A 276 28.63 19.98 -11.80
N MET A 277 28.88 18.95 -10.98
CA MET A 277 27.92 18.44 -10.01
C MET A 277 27.65 19.44 -8.91
N LEU A 278 28.61 20.29 -8.51
CA LEU A 278 28.37 21.38 -7.55
C LEU A 278 27.28 22.33 -8.06
N LYS A 279 27.32 22.68 -9.36
CA LYS A 279 26.27 23.54 -9.95
C LYS A 279 24.91 22.82 -9.99
N ARG A 280 24.92 21.51 -10.24
CA ARG A 280 23.70 20.69 -10.23
C ARG A 280 23.07 20.63 -8.82
N ILE A 281 23.88 20.43 -7.78
CA ILE A 281 23.43 20.44 -6.36
C ILE A 281 22.98 21.83 -5.94
N GLU A 282 23.67 22.90 -6.36
CA GLU A 282 23.22 24.26 -6.10
C GLU A 282 21.81 24.51 -6.64
N ASN A 283 21.57 24.15 -7.90
CA ASN A 283 20.25 24.29 -8.52
C ASN A 283 19.18 23.44 -7.83
N ALA A 284 19.53 22.20 -7.41
CA ALA A 284 18.63 21.32 -6.70
C ALA A 284 18.24 21.84 -5.30
N THR A 285 19.23 22.34 -4.55
CA THR A 285 18.96 22.95 -3.23
C THR A 285 18.17 24.25 -3.37
N GLN A 286 18.36 25.02 -4.44
CA GLN A 286 17.51 26.18 -4.76
C GLN A 286 16.05 25.77 -5.02
N ALA A 287 15.84 24.61 -5.65
CA ALA A 287 14.52 24.02 -5.88
C ALA A 287 13.96 23.27 -4.64
N GLN A 288 14.59 23.40 -3.47
CA GLN A 288 14.21 22.75 -2.22
C GLN A 288 14.21 21.21 -2.27
N LEU A 289 15.06 20.62 -3.12
CA LEU A 289 15.18 19.18 -3.20
C LEU A 289 16.27 18.67 -2.23
N PRO A 290 15.96 17.68 -1.38
CA PRO A 290 16.92 17.08 -0.46
C PRO A 290 18.02 16.32 -1.19
N CYS A 291 19.24 16.40 -0.63
CA CYS A 291 20.41 15.75 -1.21
C CYS A 291 21.09 14.86 -0.16
N LEU A 292 21.33 13.60 -0.51
CA LEU A 292 22.09 12.64 0.26
C LEU A 292 23.51 12.53 -0.36
N LEU A 293 24.52 12.88 0.43
CA LEU A 293 25.93 12.85 0.04
C LEU A 293 26.55 11.54 0.54
N VAL A 294 27.15 10.75 -0.33
CA VAL A 294 27.84 9.51 0.04
C VAL A 294 29.30 9.81 0.32
N ALA A 295 29.66 9.96 1.59
CA ALA A 295 31.04 10.20 2.01
C ALA A 295 31.93 8.98 1.76
N GLY A 296 33.18 9.21 1.37
CA GLY A 296 34.13 8.18 0.96
C GLY A 296 33.99 7.71 -0.48
N SER A 297 33.07 8.33 -1.26
CA SER A 297 32.89 8.03 -2.69
C SER A 297 33.82 8.84 -3.61
N GLY A 298 34.39 9.94 -3.12
CA GLY A 298 35.28 10.83 -3.87
C GLY A 298 34.61 12.14 -4.32
N GLY A 299 35.37 12.98 -5.01
CA GLY A 299 34.90 14.13 -5.77
C GLY A 299 34.03 15.14 -5.00
N ALA A 300 32.94 15.57 -5.63
CA ALA A 300 32.03 16.58 -5.08
C ALA A 300 31.30 16.10 -3.81
N ALA A 301 31.02 14.79 -3.72
CA ALA A 301 30.37 14.21 -2.56
C ALA A 301 31.22 14.36 -1.29
N ASP A 302 32.50 14.00 -1.36
CA ASP A 302 33.43 14.12 -0.24
C ASP A 302 33.72 15.59 0.10
N CYS A 303 33.93 16.41 -0.92
CA CYS A 303 34.14 17.83 -0.72
C CYS A 303 32.99 18.47 0.09
N LEU A 304 31.74 18.23 -0.31
CA LEU A 304 30.57 18.75 0.38
C LEU A 304 30.38 18.11 1.76
N ALA A 305 30.66 16.81 1.91
CA ALA A 305 30.57 16.10 3.19
C ALA A 305 31.57 16.62 4.20
N GLU A 306 32.85 16.80 3.83
CA GLU A 306 33.88 17.35 4.69
C GLU A 306 33.53 18.80 5.11
N ILE A 307 33.09 19.65 4.16
CA ILE A 307 32.68 21.04 4.46
C ILE A 307 31.43 21.09 5.35
N HIS A 308 30.49 20.13 5.17
CA HIS A 308 29.28 20.05 6.00
C HIS A 308 29.62 19.74 7.47
N THR A 309 30.64 18.93 7.73
CA THR A 309 31.06 18.54 9.10
C THR A 309 31.92 19.58 9.81
N LEU A 310 32.44 20.61 9.08
CA LEU A 310 33.20 21.68 9.71
C LEU A 310 32.38 22.40 10.79
N ALA A 311 32.95 22.50 11.99
CA ALA A 311 32.31 23.14 13.15
C ALA A 311 31.94 24.59 12.86
N PRO A 312 30.87 25.15 13.50
CA PRO A 312 30.53 26.57 13.41
C PRO A 312 31.59 27.42 14.12
N GLY A 313 32.66 27.77 13.43
CA GLY A 313 33.72 28.66 13.90
C GLY A 313 33.54 30.10 13.39
N SER A 314 34.22 31.07 14.00
CA SER A 314 34.21 32.50 13.63
C SER A 314 34.65 32.67 12.16
N GLY A 315 33.87 33.41 11.39
CA GLY A 315 33.78 33.49 9.93
C GLY A 315 35.05 33.49 9.03
N GLY A 316 36.24 33.74 9.56
CA GLY A 316 37.47 33.80 8.76
C GLY A 316 38.18 32.44 8.59
N GLY A 317 38.27 31.63 9.65
CA GLY A 317 38.95 30.33 9.61
C GLY A 317 38.25 29.31 8.72
N ARG A 318 36.92 29.20 8.80
CA ARG A 318 36.08 28.31 8.03
C ARG A 318 36.19 28.53 6.50
N ARG A 319 36.35 29.82 6.12
CA ARG A 319 36.44 30.17 4.70
C ARG A 319 37.79 29.72 4.10
N CYS A 320 38.89 29.81 4.87
CA CYS A 320 40.19 29.28 4.42
C CYS A 320 40.21 27.76 4.35
N GLU A 321 39.68 27.07 5.36
CA GLU A 321 39.57 25.58 5.39
C GLU A 321 38.71 25.06 4.24
N ALA A 322 37.57 25.66 3.96
CA ALA A 322 36.73 25.30 2.82
C ALA A 322 37.43 25.52 1.48
N GLN A 323 38.22 26.61 1.35
CA GLN A 323 38.95 26.91 0.15
C GLN A 323 40.10 25.91 -0.09
N ASP A 324 40.77 25.46 0.97
CA ASP A 324 41.81 24.43 0.87
C ASP A 324 41.23 23.07 0.48
N LEU A 325 40.05 22.70 1.00
CA LEU A 325 39.35 21.51 0.60
C LEU A 325 38.91 21.57 -0.87
N ILE A 326 38.34 22.68 -1.31
CA ILE A 326 37.97 22.87 -2.75
C ILE A 326 39.18 22.71 -3.66
N LYS A 327 40.34 23.32 -3.34
CA LYS A 327 41.55 23.16 -4.10
C LYS A 327 42.07 21.72 -4.13
N ARG A 328 41.92 20.99 -3.01
CA ARG A 328 42.32 19.58 -2.92
C ARG A 328 41.48 18.69 -3.82
N PHE A 329 40.17 18.88 -3.84
CA PHE A 329 39.27 18.04 -4.64
C PHE A 329 39.17 18.49 -6.11
N PHE A 330 39.29 19.80 -6.40
CA PHE A 330 39.17 20.39 -7.73
C PHE A 330 40.37 21.26 -8.11
N PRO A 331 41.54 20.65 -8.34
CA PRO A 331 42.77 21.42 -8.59
C PRO A 331 42.76 22.18 -9.93
N LYS A 332 41.86 21.84 -10.87
CA LYS A 332 41.73 22.50 -12.18
C LYS A 332 40.62 23.54 -12.24
N GLY A 333 39.75 23.60 -11.25
CA GLY A 333 38.61 24.50 -11.21
C GLY A 333 38.99 25.91 -10.72
N ASP A 334 38.14 26.90 -11.05
CA ASP A 334 38.31 28.26 -10.53
C ASP A 334 37.87 28.27 -9.04
N PRO A 335 38.82 28.49 -8.09
CA PRO A 335 38.53 28.38 -6.68
C PRO A 335 37.50 29.39 -6.19
N GLU A 336 37.42 30.60 -6.77
CA GLU A 336 36.52 31.66 -6.36
C GLU A 336 35.06 31.33 -6.74
N VAL A 337 34.90 30.85 -7.99
CA VAL A 337 33.59 30.44 -8.50
C VAL A 337 33.04 29.22 -7.73
N LEU A 338 33.88 28.20 -7.50
CA LEU A 338 33.49 27.00 -6.76
C LEU A 338 33.20 27.32 -5.31
N GLN A 339 33.98 28.18 -4.66
CA GLN A 339 33.72 28.61 -3.29
C GLN A 339 32.37 29.32 -3.17
N ALA A 340 32.06 30.24 -4.09
CA ALA A 340 30.76 30.92 -4.08
C ALA A 340 29.58 29.94 -4.28
N GLN A 341 29.77 28.89 -5.09
CA GLN A 341 28.76 27.83 -5.26
C GLN A 341 28.57 27.04 -3.96
N VAL A 342 29.64 26.59 -3.35
CA VAL A 342 29.62 25.84 -2.10
C VAL A 342 29.01 26.66 -0.97
N GLU A 343 29.35 27.95 -0.86
CA GLU A 343 28.74 28.86 0.13
C GLU A 343 27.21 28.92 -0.07
N ARG A 344 26.72 29.05 -1.30
CA ARG A 344 25.27 29.03 -1.60
C ARG A 344 24.60 27.70 -1.28
N ILE A 345 25.26 26.58 -1.53
CA ILE A 345 24.78 25.25 -1.12
C ILE A 345 24.67 25.16 0.41
N MET A 346 25.71 25.63 1.11
CA MET A 346 25.76 25.56 2.59
C MET A 346 24.80 26.52 3.30
N THR A 347 24.21 27.51 2.63
CA THR A 347 23.11 28.30 3.19
C THR A 347 21.86 27.45 3.46
N ARG A 348 21.75 26.30 2.81
CA ARG A 348 20.61 25.34 2.95
C ARG A 348 21.11 23.97 3.40
N LYS A 349 21.98 23.95 4.40
CA LYS A 349 22.57 22.71 4.92
C LYS A 349 21.57 21.72 5.50
N GLU A 350 20.37 22.17 5.87
CA GLU A 350 19.25 21.35 6.30
C GLU A 350 18.78 20.35 5.24
N LEU A 351 18.92 20.71 3.94
CA LEU A 351 18.60 19.82 2.83
C LEU A 351 19.72 18.80 2.54
N LEU A 352 20.88 18.95 3.18
CA LEU A 352 22.01 18.05 2.99
C LEU A 352 22.06 17.03 4.13
N THR A 353 22.14 15.76 3.77
CA THR A 353 22.42 14.65 4.68
C THR A 353 23.64 13.91 4.19
N VAL A 354 24.55 13.60 5.11
CA VAL A 354 25.78 12.86 4.80
C VAL A 354 25.58 11.41 5.23
N TYR A 355 25.86 10.47 4.36
CA TYR A 355 25.97 9.06 4.65
C TYR A 355 27.44 8.66 4.73
N SER A 356 27.86 8.09 5.85
CA SER A 356 29.18 7.49 6.03
C SER A 356 29.05 6.04 6.46
N THR A 357 29.89 5.17 5.93
CA THR A 357 29.99 3.77 6.38
C THR A 357 30.54 3.64 7.79
N ASP A 358 31.22 4.69 8.30
CA ASP A 358 31.82 4.70 9.64
C ASP A 358 30.80 4.93 10.76
N ASP A 359 29.60 5.44 10.43
CA ASP A 359 28.54 5.74 11.40
C ASP A 359 27.80 4.49 11.91
N GLY A 360 28.17 3.29 11.43
CA GLY A 360 27.64 2.02 11.90
C GLY A 360 26.74 1.30 10.87
N PRO A 361 26.18 0.14 11.23
CA PRO A 361 25.44 -0.72 10.30
C PRO A 361 23.98 -0.26 10.06
N GLU A 362 23.72 1.05 10.03
CA GLU A 362 22.38 1.52 9.67
C GLU A 362 22.06 1.11 8.23
N GLU A 363 20.87 0.53 8.02
CA GLU A 363 20.42 0.18 6.67
C GLU A 363 20.28 1.46 5.84
N PHE A 364 20.79 1.44 4.61
CA PHE A 364 20.72 2.56 3.69
C PHE A 364 19.29 3.11 3.50
N GLU A 365 18.29 2.22 3.52
CA GLU A 365 16.87 2.59 3.48
C GLU A 365 16.49 3.54 4.61
N THR A 366 16.99 3.27 5.82
CA THR A 366 16.74 4.12 7.00
C THR A 366 17.32 5.51 6.82
N ILE A 367 18.52 5.62 6.25
CA ILE A 367 19.19 6.91 6.05
C ILE A 367 18.52 7.72 4.94
N VAL A 368 18.09 7.06 3.85
CA VAL A 368 17.28 7.71 2.81
C VAL A 368 16.02 8.34 3.42
N LEU A 369 15.33 7.60 4.28
CA LEU A 369 14.13 8.10 4.95
C LEU A 369 14.44 9.23 5.94
N LYS A 370 15.52 9.08 6.74
CA LYS A 370 15.97 10.16 7.63
C LYS A 370 16.32 11.44 6.86
N ALA A 371 16.94 11.31 5.67
CA ALA A 371 17.26 12.45 4.83
C ALA A 371 16.03 13.20 4.35
N LEU A 372 14.98 12.46 3.96
CA LEU A 372 13.72 13.04 3.52
C LEU A 372 12.97 13.71 4.68
N VAL A 373 12.90 13.02 5.82
CA VAL A 373 12.30 13.53 7.06
C VAL A 373 13.00 14.83 7.51
N LYS A 374 14.33 14.84 7.52
CA LYS A 374 15.10 16.04 7.89
C LYS A 374 14.88 17.22 6.94
N ALA A 375 14.65 16.96 5.67
CA ALA A 375 14.41 18.00 4.66
C ALA A 375 13.04 18.67 4.80
N CYS A 376 12.05 17.98 5.36
CA CYS A 376 10.72 18.52 5.64
C CYS A 376 10.71 19.50 6.82
N GLY A 377 11.84 19.71 7.50
CA GLY A 377 12.09 20.40 8.75
C GLY A 377 11.34 21.72 8.99
N SER A 378 10.16 21.63 9.58
CA SER A 378 9.49 22.71 10.28
C SER A 378 9.32 22.32 11.76
N SER A 379 9.32 23.31 12.65
CA SER A 379 9.24 23.10 14.11
C SER A 379 7.81 22.84 14.63
N GLU A 380 6.82 22.75 13.76
CA GLU A 380 5.41 22.59 14.14
C GLU A 380 4.95 21.14 13.96
N ALA A 381 3.97 20.71 14.77
CA ALA A 381 3.34 19.38 14.71
C ALA A 381 2.79 19.00 13.31
N SER A 382 2.52 19.98 12.46
CA SER A 382 2.09 19.79 11.07
C SER A 382 3.17 19.13 10.20
N ALA A 383 4.44 19.39 10.43
CA ALA A 383 5.54 18.80 9.66
C ALA A 383 5.73 17.31 9.99
N TYR A 384 5.55 16.96 11.27
CA TYR A 384 5.62 15.55 11.69
C TYR A 384 4.47 14.71 11.15
N LEU A 385 3.34 15.32 10.77
CA LEU A 385 2.23 14.62 10.14
C LEU A 385 2.58 14.14 8.72
N ASP A 386 3.27 14.96 7.95
CA ASP A 386 3.70 14.59 6.61
C ASP A 386 4.78 13.50 6.66
N GLU A 387 5.68 13.57 7.63
CA GLU A 387 6.68 12.54 7.91
C GLU A 387 6.04 11.21 8.31
N LEU A 388 5.02 11.25 9.19
CA LEU A 388 4.28 10.06 9.58
C LEU A 388 3.56 9.43 8.38
N ARG A 389 2.92 10.24 7.53
CA ARG A 389 2.28 9.77 6.30
C ARG A 389 3.28 9.16 5.32
N LEU A 390 4.48 9.73 5.20
CA LEU A 390 5.58 9.14 4.45
C LEU A 390 5.98 7.77 5.00
N ALA A 391 6.17 7.65 6.30
CA ALA A 391 6.50 6.38 6.93
C ALA A 391 5.42 5.32 6.70
N VAL A 392 4.12 5.71 6.77
CA VAL A 392 2.99 4.83 6.43
C VAL A 392 3.02 4.40 4.98
N ALA A 393 3.24 5.33 4.04
CA ALA A 393 3.30 5.02 2.61
C ALA A 393 4.41 4.00 2.30
N TRP A 394 5.55 4.09 2.99
CA TRP A 394 6.70 3.20 2.81
C TRP A 394 6.68 1.96 3.68
N ASN A 395 5.69 1.83 4.57
CA ASN A 395 5.56 0.72 5.52
C ASN A 395 6.78 0.54 6.45
N ARG A 396 7.36 1.64 6.92
CA ARG A 396 8.51 1.64 7.83
C ARG A 396 8.07 2.02 9.24
N VAL A 397 7.48 1.03 9.93
CA VAL A 397 7.01 1.15 11.33
C VAL A 397 8.17 1.42 12.29
N ASP A 398 9.31 0.78 12.03
CA ASP A 398 10.54 0.91 12.81
C ASP A 398 11.00 2.37 12.92
N ILE A 399 10.99 3.11 11.81
CA ILE A 399 11.39 4.52 11.78
C ILE A 399 10.34 5.41 12.44
N ALA A 400 9.06 5.15 12.17
CA ALA A 400 8.01 5.90 12.84
C ALA A 400 8.12 5.77 14.36
N GLN A 401 8.36 4.57 14.87
CA GLN A 401 8.52 4.28 16.29
C GLN A 401 9.79 4.91 16.86
N SER A 402 10.92 4.87 16.14
CA SER A 402 12.20 5.37 16.63
C SER A 402 12.33 6.89 16.57
N GLU A 403 11.77 7.55 15.56
CA GLU A 403 11.99 8.98 15.30
C GLU A 403 10.76 9.85 15.61
N LEU A 404 9.54 9.37 15.33
CA LEU A 404 8.32 10.16 15.46
C LEU A 404 7.58 9.94 16.79
N PHE A 405 7.68 8.74 17.36
CA PHE A 405 7.00 8.40 18.62
C PHE A 405 7.93 8.36 19.84
N ARG A 406 9.07 9.05 19.80
CA ARG A 406 10.08 9.13 20.89
C ARG A 406 9.71 10.04 22.05
N GLY A 407 8.46 10.21 22.40
CA GLY A 407 8.07 10.79 23.69
C GLY A 407 8.05 12.32 23.81
N ASP A 408 8.73 13.07 22.96
CA ASP A 408 8.80 14.55 23.02
C ASP A 408 7.61 15.23 22.31
N ILE A 409 6.88 14.49 21.48
CA ILE A 409 5.76 15.00 20.70
C ILE A 409 4.46 14.47 21.27
N GLN A 410 3.59 15.38 21.72
CA GLN A 410 2.26 15.02 22.18
C GLN A 410 1.31 14.83 21.00
N TRP A 411 1.11 13.58 20.60
CA TRP A 411 0.15 13.21 19.59
C TRP A 411 -1.28 13.31 20.13
N ARG A 412 -2.15 14.01 19.39
CA ARG A 412 -3.59 14.02 19.64
C ARG A 412 -4.29 13.17 18.62
N SER A 413 -5.42 12.55 18.98
CA SER A 413 -6.17 11.63 18.12
C SER A 413 -6.40 12.19 16.71
N PHE A 414 -6.81 13.46 16.58
CA PHE A 414 -7.10 14.07 15.27
C PHE A 414 -5.87 14.22 14.35
N HIS A 415 -4.65 14.32 14.92
CA HIS A 415 -3.42 14.36 14.12
C HIS A 415 -3.14 13.03 13.41
N LEU A 416 -3.54 11.92 14.03
CA LEU A 416 -3.25 10.57 13.56
C LEU A 416 -4.30 10.02 12.59
N GLU A 417 -5.46 10.69 12.45
CA GLU A 417 -6.60 10.20 11.69
C GLU A 417 -6.32 10.05 10.19
N ALA A 418 -5.61 11.02 9.59
CA ALA A 418 -5.24 10.97 8.18
C ALA A 418 -4.29 9.79 7.89
N SER A 419 -3.29 9.63 8.76
CA SER A 419 -2.31 8.53 8.66
C SER A 419 -2.97 7.16 8.90
N LEU A 420 -3.98 7.09 9.77
CA LEU A 420 -4.76 5.86 9.95
C LEU A 420 -5.56 5.52 8.68
N MET A 421 -6.20 6.50 8.04
CA MET A 421 -6.90 6.27 6.77
C MET A 421 -5.96 5.72 5.71
N ASP A 422 -4.77 6.33 5.57
CA ASP A 422 -3.75 5.88 4.62
C ASP A 422 -3.25 4.45 4.98
N ALA A 423 -3.06 4.14 6.27
CA ALA A 423 -2.67 2.80 6.73
C ALA A 423 -3.75 1.74 6.45
N LEU A 424 -5.03 2.10 6.65
CA LEU A 424 -6.15 1.23 6.32
C LEU A 424 -6.23 0.98 4.80
N LEU A 425 -6.16 2.02 3.98
CA LEU A 425 -6.27 1.91 2.52
C LEU A 425 -5.14 1.07 1.92
N ASN A 426 -3.93 1.21 2.42
CA ASN A 426 -2.73 0.54 1.92
C ASN A 426 -2.42 -0.82 2.59
N ASP A 427 -3.33 -1.37 3.40
CA ASP A 427 -3.17 -2.66 4.10
C ASP A 427 -1.89 -2.71 4.97
N ARG A 428 -1.76 -1.77 5.94
CA ARG A 428 -0.62 -1.64 6.84
C ARG A 428 -1.01 -1.94 8.30
N PRO A 429 -1.22 -3.20 8.69
CA PRO A 429 -1.73 -3.57 10.01
C PRO A 429 -0.82 -3.13 11.16
N GLU A 430 0.51 -3.16 10.97
CA GLU A 430 1.45 -2.74 12.00
C GLU A 430 1.37 -1.24 12.30
N PHE A 431 1.14 -0.41 11.28
CA PHE A 431 0.87 1.03 11.49
C PHE A 431 -0.47 1.26 12.18
N VAL A 432 -1.50 0.50 11.85
CA VAL A 432 -2.79 0.58 12.54
C VAL A 432 -2.60 0.29 14.03
N ARG A 433 -1.83 -0.76 14.37
CA ARG A 433 -1.47 -1.07 15.77
C ARG A 433 -0.72 0.08 16.45
N LEU A 434 0.31 0.61 15.78
CA LEU A 434 1.13 1.69 16.30
C LEU A 434 0.30 2.96 16.58
N LEU A 435 -0.53 3.39 15.63
CA LEU A 435 -1.33 4.61 15.76
C LEU A 435 -2.36 4.49 16.89
N ILE A 436 -3.00 3.32 17.04
CA ILE A 436 -3.96 3.06 18.11
C ILE A 436 -3.26 3.01 19.47
N SER A 437 -2.08 2.40 19.58
CA SER A 437 -1.32 2.36 20.84
C SER A 437 -0.87 3.74 21.29
N HIS A 438 -0.74 4.72 20.37
CA HIS A 438 -0.39 6.11 20.68
C HIS A 438 -1.60 7.05 20.84
N GLY A 439 -2.77 6.48 21.20
CA GLY A 439 -3.92 7.23 21.66
C GLY A 439 -4.93 7.66 20.59
N LEU A 440 -4.90 7.06 19.41
CA LEU A 440 -5.95 7.28 18.42
C LEU A 440 -7.25 6.61 18.86
N SER A 441 -8.32 7.39 18.97
CA SER A 441 -9.67 6.90 19.30
C SER A 441 -10.42 6.48 18.04
N LEU A 442 -10.62 5.17 17.85
CA LEU A 442 -11.38 4.64 16.72
C LEU A 442 -12.84 5.07 16.71
N GLY A 443 -13.45 5.26 17.88
CA GLY A 443 -14.86 5.68 17.99
C GLY A 443 -15.08 7.10 17.42
N HIS A 444 -14.10 7.99 17.54
CA HIS A 444 -14.14 9.32 16.92
C HIS A 444 -13.73 9.29 15.44
N PHE A 445 -12.81 8.39 15.10
CA PHE A 445 -12.31 8.26 13.72
C PHE A 445 -13.37 7.69 12.77
N LEU A 446 -14.01 6.57 13.14
CA LEU A 446 -14.87 5.81 12.23
C LEU A 446 -16.26 6.43 12.11
N THR A 447 -16.36 7.50 11.34
CA THR A 447 -17.66 8.08 10.96
C THR A 447 -18.28 7.28 9.80
N PRO A 448 -19.62 7.34 9.61
CA PRO A 448 -20.27 6.70 8.45
C PRO A 448 -19.70 7.15 7.10
N THR A 449 -19.27 8.41 7.00
CA THR A 449 -18.66 8.95 5.79
C THR A 449 -17.28 8.35 5.52
N ARG A 450 -16.45 8.16 6.55
CA ARG A 450 -15.14 7.52 6.41
C ARG A 450 -15.25 6.02 6.11
N LEU A 451 -16.20 5.34 6.76
CA LEU A 451 -16.49 3.94 6.45
C LEU A 451 -16.90 3.78 4.98
N ALA A 452 -17.72 4.70 4.48
CA ALA A 452 -18.11 4.75 3.09
C ALA A 452 -16.91 4.97 2.16
N GLN A 453 -15.99 5.89 2.51
CA GLN A 453 -14.74 6.11 1.76
C GLN A 453 -13.89 4.83 1.69
N LEU A 454 -13.79 4.08 2.80
CA LEU A 454 -13.08 2.79 2.84
C LEU A 454 -13.67 1.75 1.87
N TYR A 455 -14.99 1.68 1.76
CA TYR A 455 -15.65 0.77 0.81
C TYR A 455 -15.51 1.22 -0.65
N ASN A 456 -15.52 2.53 -0.90
CA ASN A 456 -15.34 3.07 -2.27
C ASN A 456 -13.92 2.93 -2.80
N ALA A 457 -12.94 2.87 -1.92
CA ALA A 457 -11.55 2.63 -2.30
C ALA A 457 -11.26 1.16 -2.65
N ALA A 458 -12.29 0.28 -2.64
CA ALA A 458 -12.13 -1.11 -3.08
C ALA A 458 -11.70 -1.16 -4.56
N PRO A 459 -10.75 -2.04 -4.92
CA PRO A 459 -10.33 -2.18 -6.30
C PRO A 459 -11.50 -2.50 -7.24
N PRO A 460 -11.58 -1.89 -8.43
CA PRO A 460 -12.70 -2.08 -9.35
C PRO A 460 -12.88 -3.53 -9.82
N ASN A 461 -11.82 -4.33 -9.79
CA ASN A 461 -11.84 -5.75 -10.14
C ASN A 461 -12.13 -6.67 -8.95
N SER A 462 -12.43 -6.13 -7.76
CA SER A 462 -12.70 -6.96 -6.58
C SER A 462 -14.11 -7.53 -6.59
N LEU A 463 -14.26 -8.73 -5.98
CA LEU A 463 -15.58 -9.37 -5.81
C LEU A 463 -16.59 -8.43 -5.12
N ILE A 464 -16.14 -7.66 -4.11
CA ILE A 464 -17.03 -6.74 -3.40
C ILE A 464 -17.56 -5.62 -4.31
N HIS A 465 -16.74 -5.10 -5.24
CA HIS A 465 -17.20 -4.10 -6.20
C HIS A 465 -18.30 -4.66 -7.11
N SER A 466 -18.13 -5.87 -7.61
CA SER A 466 -19.14 -6.55 -8.45
C SER A 466 -20.45 -6.82 -7.68
N LEU A 467 -20.36 -7.18 -6.40
CA LEU A 467 -21.55 -7.39 -5.55
C LEU A 467 -22.28 -6.09 -5.24
N LEU A 468 -21.55 -5.00 -5.00
CA LEU A 468 -22.14 -3.67 -4.80
C LEU A 468 -22.84 -3.16 -6.07
N ASP A 469 -22.28 -3.42 -7.24
CA ASP A 469 -22.87 -3.10 -8.53
C ASP A 469 -24.15 -3.90 -8.80
N GLN A 470 -24.16 -5.21 -8.50
CA GLN A 470 -25.34 -6.05 -8.63
C GLN A 470 -26.51 -5.55 -7.78
N VAL A 471 -26.24 -5.15 -6.53
CA VAL A 471 -27.24 -4.56 -5.63
C VAL A 471 -27.72 -3.21 -6.17
N SER A 472 -26.85 -2.42 -6.79
CA SER A 472 -27.20 -1.12 -7.37
C SER A 472 -28.11 -1.25 -8.61
N HIS A 473 -27.92 -2.29 -9.42
CA HIS A 473 -28.72 -2.56 -10.61
C HIS A 473 -30.02 -3.32 -10.32
N GLY A 474 -30.11 -4.03 -9.20
CA GLY A 474 -31.28 -4.83 -8.82
C GLY A 474 -32.48 -4.04 -8.29
N THR A 475 -32.29 -2.81 -7.84
CA THR A 475 -33.38 -1.87 -7.48
C THR A 475 -33.84 -1.15 -8.75
N GLY A 476 -34.74 -1.81 -9.51
CA GLY A 476 -35.25 -1.37 -10.79
C GLY A 476 -35.99 -0.03 -10.77
N ASN A 477 -35.24 1.06 -10.75
CA ASN A 477 -35.74 2.37 -11.07
C ASN A 477 -35.00 2.87 -12.34
N LYS A 478 -35.58 2.58 -13.51
CA LYS A 478 -35.19 3.16 -14.79
C LYS A 478 -35.58 4.64 -14.79
N GLY A 479 -34.77 5.46 -14.18
CA GLY A 479 -34.76 6.92 -14.40
C GLY A 479 -33.65 7.26 -15.39
N PRO A 480 -33.79 8.36 -16.18
CA PRO A 480 -32.82 8.72 -17.22
C PRO A 480 -31.44 8.99 -16.59
N VAL A 481 -30.41 8.56 -17.32
CA VAL A 481 -28.99 8.73 -17.07
C VAL A 481 -28.70 10.12 -16.47
N SER A 482 -28.60 10.18 -15.15
CA SER A 482 -27.97 11.28 -14.43
C SER A 482 -26.58 10.80 -14.00
N GLU A 483 -25.63 11.69 -14.12
CA GLU A 483 -24.20 11.55 -13.82
C GLU A 483 -23.90 10.68 -12.58
N PRO A 484 -22.77 9.99 -12.52
CA PRO A 484 -22.38 9.18 -11.38
C PRO A 484 -22.22 10.08 -10.15
N SER A 485 -23.31 10.23 -9.39
CA SER A 485 -23.26 10.88 -8.08
C SER A 485 -22.40 10.03 -7.16
N ALA A 486 -21.23 10.54 -6.86
CA ALA A 486 -20.19 9.93 -6.05
C ALA A 486 -20.55 9.91 -4.54
N GLU A 487 -21.79 9.57 -4.17
CA GLU A 487 -22.12 9.37 -2.77
C GLU A 487 -22.17 7.88 -2.42
N PRO A 488 -21.25 7.44 -1.57
CA PRO A 488 -21.19 6.07 -1.07
C PRO A 488 -22.28 5.85 -0.04
N GLN A 489 -23.08 4.83 -0.23
CA GLN A 489 -24.21 4.54 0.65
C GLN A 489 -23.90 3.32 1.54
N PRO A 490 -23.68 3.51 2.85
CA PRO A 490 -23.59 2.42 3.82
C PRO A 490 -24.74 1.38 3.74
N PRO A 491 -26.00 1.77 3.38
CA PRO A 491 -27.09 0.81 3.24
C PRO A 491 -26.87 -0.26 2.16
N LYS A 492 -26.04 -0.01 1.13
CA LYS A 492 -25.75 -1.01 0.10
C LYS A 492 -24.91 -2.16 0.62
N VAL A 493 -23.94 -1.88 1.50
CA VAL A 493 -23.12 -2.93 2.13
C VAL A 493 -23.99 -3.84 3.01
N GLY A 494 -24.90 -3.25 3.78
CA GLY A 494 -25.88 -4.02 4.57
C GLY A 494 -26.78 -4.92 3.70
N GLN A 495 -27.13 -4.48 2.49
CA GLN A 495 -27.89 -5.31 1.54
C GLN A 495 -27.05 -6.46 0.99
N VAL A 496 -25.77 -6.20 0.65
CA VAL A 496 -24.84 -7.26 0.23
C VAL A 496 -24.66 -8.30 1.32
N LEU A 497 -24.45 -7.89 2.57
CA LEU A 497 -24.31 -8.81 3.69
C LEU A 497 -25.60 -9.64 3.93
N ARG A 498 -26.78 -9.04 3.80
CA ARG A 498 -28.07 -9.79 3.86
C ARG A 498 -28.21 -10.77 2.70
N MET A 499 -27.74 -10.42 1.52
CA MET A 499 -27.74 -11.32 0.38
C MET A 499 -26.80 -12.53 0.61
N LEU A 500 -25.64 -12.28 1.22
CA LEU A 500 -24.61 -13.31 1.46
C LEU A 500 -24.96 -14.22 2.64
N LEU A 501 -25.45 -13.66 3.74
CA LEU A 501 -25.64 -14.36 5.03
C LEU A 501 -27.09 -14.71 5.33
N GLY A 502 -28.06 -14.24 4.51
CA GLY A 502 -29.48 -14.39 4.77
C GLY A 502 -29.99 -13.52 5.94
N LYS A 503 -31.27 -13.66 6.24
CA LYS A 503 -31.94 -12.82 7.26
C LYS A 503 -31.49 -13.12 8.69
N SER A 504 -31.11 -14.35 8.98
CA SER A 504 -30.78 -14.83 10.31
C SER A 504 -29.35 -14.55 10.78
N CYS A 505 -28.47 -14.11 9.89
CA CYS A 505 -27.05 -13.86 10.22
C CYS A 505 -26.54 -12.50 9.72
N ALA A 506 -27.43 -11.60 9.30
CA ALA A 506 -27.02 -10.30 8.77
C ALA A 506 -26.66 -9.35 9.91
N PRO A 507 -25.44 -8.77 9.91
CA PRO A 507 -25.10 -7.72 10.84
C PRO A 507 -26.00 -6.50 10.63
N THR A 508 -26.41 -5.88 11.72
CA THR A 508 -27.37 -4.78 11.73
C THR A 508 -26.67 -3.47 11.36
N PHE A 509 -26.67 -3.09 10.09
CA PHE A 509 -26.35 -1.72 9.72
C PHE A 509 -27.58 -0.83 9.94
N PRO A 510 -27.51 0.23 10.77
CA PRO A 510 -28.66 1.11 10.99
C PRO A 510 -29.00 1.83 9.69
N ALA A 511 -30.12 1.49 9.09
CA ALA A 511 -30.74 2.29 8.04
C ALA A 511 -31.27 3.58 8.70
N ARG A 512 -30.55 4.70 8.56
CA ARG A 512 -31.07 6.01 8.89
C ARG A 512 -32.18 6.35 7.90
N GLY A 513 -33.44 6.05 8.26
CA GLY A 513 -34.61 6.49 7.55
C GLY A 513 -34.75 8.01 7.68
N THR A 514 -34.73 8.69 6.55
CA THR A 514 -35.28 10.05 6.42
C THR A 514 -36.75 9.99 6.76
N HIS A 515 -37.13 10.45 7.95
CA HIS A 515 -38.51 10.79 8.25
C HIS A 515 -38.86 12.09 7.51
N GLN A 516 -39.50 11.95 6.36
CA GLN A 516 -40.43 12.96 5.87
C GLN A 516 -41.77 12.27 5.72
N GLY A 517 -42.76 12.81 6.48
CA GLY A 517 -44.07 12.20 6.62
C GLY A 517 -44.89 12.26 5.34
N ASP A 518 -45.60 11.19 5.08
CA ASP A 518 -47.03 11.30 4.71
C ASP A 518 -47.68 9.96 5.02
N GLY A 519 -48.91 10.05 5.59
CA GLY A 519 -49.66 8.91 6.07
C GLY A 519 -50.32 8.14 4.93
N SER A 520 -50.13 6.81 4.97
CA SER A 520 -51.23 5.85 4.71
C SER A 520 -50.80 4.46 5.09
N MET A 521 -51.74 3.77 5.70
CA MET A 521 -51.73 2.43 6.31
C MET A 521 -51.27 1.30 5.41
N GLU A 522 -50.78 0.32 6.12
CA GLU A 522 -50.82 -1.15 5.95
C GLU A 522 -49.49 -1.83 5.58
N ASN A 523 -48.89 -2.40 6.54
CA ASN A 523 -48.58 -3.78 6.83
C ASN A 523 -47.31 -3.98 7.65
N SER A 524 -47.54 -4.33 8.94
CA SER A 524 -46.83 -5.38 9.67
C SER A 524 -45.32 -5.46 9.56
N TYR A 525 -44.59 -4.46 10.06
CA TYR A 525 -43.27 -4.61 10.63
C TYR A 525 -43.29 -4.04 12.04
N LEU A 526 -42.96 -4.88 13.01
CA LEU A 526 -42.87 -4.53 14.42
C LEU A 526 -42.00 -3.28 14.60
N PRO A 527 -42.49 -2.24 15.31
CA PRO A 527 -41.67 -1.06 15.59
C PRO A 527 -40.54 -1.46 16.53
N TRP A 528 -39.32 -1.16 16.10
CA TRP A 528 -38.19 -1.13 17.02
C TRP A 528 -38.44 -0.02 18.02
N ASP A 529 -38.70 -0.43 19.25
CA ASP A 529 -38.93 0.50 20.36
C ASP A 529 -37.73 1.42 20.52
N LYS A 530 -38.00 2.71 20.76
CA LYS A 530 -37.01 3.74 21.07
C LYS A 530 -36.08 3.35 22.22
N ALA A 531 -36.53 2.45 23.12
CA ALA A 531 -35.76 1.90 24.22
C ALA A 531 -34.58 1.04 23.77
N THR A 532 -34.68 0.32 22.63
CA THR A 532 -33.58 -0.50 22.09
C THR A 532 -32.55 0.38 21.38
N SER A 533 -32.97 1.52 20.81
CA SER A 533 -32.07 2.50 20.19
C SER A 533 -31.24 3.25 21.25
N GLU A 534 -31.81 3.56 22.42
CA GLU A 534 -31.06 4.16 23.53
C GLU A 534 -30.12 3.15 24.19
N PHE A 535 -30.54 1.88 24.31
CA PHE A 535 -29.68 0.82 24.86
C PHE A 535 -28.47 0.47 23.97
N LEU A 536 -28.59 0.61 22.63
CA LEU A 536 -27.47 0.47 21.68
C LEU A 536 -26.56 1.69 21.66
N LEU A 537 -27.06 2.87 22.07
CA LEU A 537 -26.24 4.08 22.24
C LEU A 537 -25.51 4.09 23.60
N GLU A 538 -26.02 3.40 24.60
CA GLU A 538 -25.37 3.19 25.90
C GLU A 538 -24.47 1.95 25.94
N ALA A 539 -24.52 1.06 24.93
CA ALA A 539 -23.57 -0.03 24.78
C ALA A 539 -22.17 0.54 24.54
N VAL A 540 -21.40 0.55 25.56
CA VAL A 540 -19.96 0.83 25.71
C VAL A 540 -19.35 1.50 24.48
N PRO A 541 -18.92 2.79 24.56
CA PRO A 541 -18.25 3.46 23.46
C PRO A 541 -16.98 2.66 23.10
N GLY A 542 -16.94 2.06 21.93
CA GLY A 542 -15.77 1.37 21.41
C GLY A 542 -15.95 -0.01 20.82
N GLN A 543 -17.14 -0.63 20.91
CA GLN A 543 -17.33 -2.00 20.36
C GLN A 543 -17.78 -2.05 18.90
N ALA A 544 -18.55 -1.07 18.46
CA ALA A 544 -19.04 -1.03 17.08
C ALA A 544 -17.93 -0.79 16.01
N PRO A 545 -16.96 0.12 16.20
CA PRO A 545 -15.96 0.40 15.18
C PRO A 545 -15.03 -0.78 14.86
N TRP A 546 -14.73 -1.63 15.82
CA TRP A 546 -13.93 -2.82 15.58
C TRP A 546 -14.65 -3.86 14.72
N SER A 547 -15.93 -4.03 14.92
CA SER A 547 -16.76 -4.95 14.14
C SER A 547 -16.95 -4.49 12.71
N ASP A 548 -17.15 -3.18 12.50
CA ASP A 548 -17.29 -2.58 11.17
C ASP A 548 -15.98 -2.71 10.36
N LEU A 549 -14.84 -2.48 11.01
CA LEU A 549 -13.53 -2.67 10.39
C LEU A 549 -13.21 -4.15 10.15
N LEU A 550 -13.64 -5.05 11.04
CA LEU A 550 -13.51 -6.49 10.83
C LEU A 550 -14.27 -6.92 9.57
N LEU A 551 -15.53 -6.53 9.43
CA LEU A 551 -16.34 -6.83 8.24
C LEU A 551 -15.73 -6.26 6.96
N TRP A 552 -15.26 -5.02 7.00
CA TRP A 552 -14.57 -4.39 5.90
C TRP A 552 -13.31 -5.16 5.49
N ALA A 553 -12.48 -5.56 6.44
CA ALA A 553 -11.26 -6.32 6.19
C ALA A 553 -11.54 -7.73 5.62
N LEU A 554 -12.59 -8.40 6.12
CA LEU A 554 -13.03 -9.71 5.62
C LEU A 554 -13.54 -9.65 4.18
N LEU A 555 -14.33 -8.63 3.85
CA LEU A 555 -14.86 -8.42 2.50
C LEU A 555 -13.73 -8.18 1.49
N LEU A 556 -12.68 -7.43 1.88
CA LEU A 556 -11.50 -7.14 1.06
C LEU A 556 -10.40 -8.21 1.13
N ASN A 557 -10.59 -9.31 1.86
CA ASN A 557 -9.62 -10.40 2.04
C ASN A 557 -8.28 -9.95 2.68
N ARG A 558 -8.31 -8.98 3.61
CA ARG A 558 -7.14 -8.46 4.32
C ARG A 558 -6.87 -9.25 5.59
N ALA A 559 -6.17 -10.37 5.44
CA ALA A 559 -6.04 -11.40 6.47
C ALA A 559 -5.46 -10.88 7.81
N GLN A 560 -4.37 -10.11 7.76
CA GLN A 560 -3.68 -9.62 8.97
C GLN A 560 -4.50 -8.56 9.70
N MET A 561 -5.12 -7.64 8.97
CA MET A 561 -6.02 -6.64 9.54
C MET A 561 -7.27 -7.27 10.14
N ALA A 562 -7.87 -8.25 9.46
CA ALA A 562 -9.05 -8.94 9.96
C ALA A 562 -8.77 -9.64 11.30
N VAL A 563 -7.62 -10.31 11.44
CA VAL A 563 -7.20 -10.93 12.69
C VAL A 563 -7.01 -9.88 13.78
N TYR A 564 -6.33 -8.78 13.47
CA TYR A 564 -6.12 -7.70 14.45
C TYR A 564 -7.44 -7.07 14.93
N PHE A 565 -8.36 -6.76 14.02
CA PHE A 565 -9.66 -6.21 14.41
C PHE A 565 -10.52 -7.20 15.20
N TRP A 566 -10.40 -8.49 14.92
CA TRP A 566 -11.01 -9.55 15.69
C TRP A 566 -10.43 -9.64 17.11
N GLU A 567 -9.10 -9.55 17.27
CA GLU A 567 -8.42 -9.56 18.57
C GLU A 567 -8.87 -8.40 19.47
N MET A 568 -9.11 -7.24 18.88
CA MET A 568 -9.51 -6.03 19.59
C MET A 568 -11.03 -5.92 19.80
N GLY A 569 -11.80 -6.76 19.11
CA GLY A 569 -13.26 -6.77 19.15
C GLY A 569 -13.84 -7.50 20.35
N SER A 570 -15.14 -7.32 20.58
CA SER A 570 -15.92 -8.08 21.55
C SER A 570 -16.56 -9.31 20.89
N ASN A 571 -17.08 -10.23 21.72
CA ASN A 571 -17.77 -11.44 21.27
C ASN A 571 -16.89 -12.31 20.34
N SER A 572 -15.62 -12.49 20.72
CA SER A 572 -14.57 -13.00 19.85
C SER A 572 -14.88 -14.40 19.26
N VAL A 573 -15.54 -15.31 20.01
CA VAL A 573 -15.93 -16.64 19.49
C VAL A 573 -17.00 -16.51 18.42
N ALA A 574 -18.08 -15.75 18.68
CA ALA A 574 -19.14 -15.53 17.69
C ALA A 574 -18.62 -14.80 16.45
N SER A 575 -17.74 -13.81 16.64
CA SER A 575 -17.11 -13.07 15.54
C SER A 575 -16.16 -13.94 14.71
N ALA A 576 -15.43 -14.88 15.33
CA ALA A 576 -14.61 -15.84 14.60
C ALA A 576 -15.46 -16.79 13.73
N LEU A 577 -16.53 -17.32 14.27
CA LEU A 577 -17.46 -18.20 13.54
C LEU A 577 -18.20 -17.45 12.42
N GLY A 578 -18.64 -16.22 12.70
CA GLY A 578 -19.25 -15.35 11.69
C GLY A 578 -18.27 -14.97 10.56
N ALA A 579 -17.01 -14.67 10.88
CA ALA A 579 -15.97 -14.45 9.91
C ALA A 579 -15.70 -15.71 9.05
N CYS A 580 -15.65 -16.88 9.68
CA CYS A 580 -15.52 -18.16 8.97
C CYS A 580 -16.69 -18.39 8.00
N LEU A 581 -17.93 -18.13 8.43
CA LEU A 581 -19.12 -18.22 7.59
C LEU A 581 -19.02 -17.28 6.38
N LEU A 582 -18.75 -16.00 6.61
CA LEU A 582 -18.67 -14.99 5.56
C LEU A 582 -17.58 -15.34 4.53
N LEU A 583 -16.41 -15.74 4.99
CA LEU A 583 -15.29 -16.11 4.11
C LEU A 583 -15.58 -17.37 3.29
N ARG A 584 -16.27 -18.36 3.85
CA ARG A 584 -16.68 -19.56 3.11
C ARG A 584 -17.71 -19.23 2.04
N VAL A 585 -18.67 -18.36 2.32
CA VAL A 585 -19.64 -17.88 1.33
C VAL A 585 -18.96 -17.10 0.22
N LEU A 586 -18.08 -16.14 0.57
CA LEU A 586 -17.32 -15.37 -0.42
C LEU A 586 -16.38 -16.25 -1.25
N GLY A 587 -15.72 -17.23 -0.65
CA GLY A 587 -14.84 -18.17 -1.35
C GLY A 587 -15.56 -19.06 -2.37
N ARG A 588 -16.88 -19.30 -2.21
CA ARG A 588 -17.70 -19.99 -3.20
C ARG A 588 -18.12 -19.11 -4.38
N LEU A 589 -18.17 -17.80 -4.17
CA LEU A 589 -18.53 -16.79 -5.18
C LEU A 589 -17.31 -16.27 -5.95
N GLU A 590 -16.10 -16.52 -5.42
CA GLU A 590 -14.87 -16.05 -6.03
C GLU A 590 -14.56 -16.79 -7.32
N THR A 591 -14.22 -16.06 -8.38
CA THR A 591 -13.91 -16.60 -9.69
C THR A 591 -12.42 -16.93 -9.85
N GLU A 592 -11.56 -16.24 -9.13
CA GLU A 592 -10.11 -16.46 -9.14
C GLU A 592 -9.73 -17.57 -8.15
N ALA A 593 -9.13 -18.64 -8.66
CA ALA A 593 -8.79 -19.82 -7.85
C ALA A 593 -7.81 -19.51 -6.70
N GLU A 594 -6.86 -18.58 -6.93
CA GLU A 594 -5.90 -18.17 -5.91
C GLU A 594 -6.56 -17.40 -4.78
N GLU A 595 -7.41 -16.43 -5.09
CA GLU A 595 -8.16 -15.66 -4.10
C GLU A 595 -9.17 -16.54 -3.33
N ALA A 596 -9.84 -17.48 -4.03
CA ALA A 596 -10.71 -18.44 -3.38
C ALA A 596 -9.95 -19.34 -2.39
N ALA A 597 -8.72 -19.77 -2.72
CA ALA A 597 -7.87 -20.52 -1.82
C ALA A 597 -7.45 -19.68 -0.60
N ARG A 598 -7.03 -18.43 -0.79
CA ARG A 598 -6.68 -17.52 0.32
C ARG A 598 -7.85 -17.29 1.27
N ARG A 599 -9.07 -17.11 0.75
CA ARG A 599 -10.29 -16.98 1.57
C ARG A 599 -10.59 -18.25 2.36
N LYS A 600 -10.39 -19.42 1.75
CA LYS A 600 -10.57 -20.71 2.41
C LYS A 600 -9.57 -20.91 3.55
N ASP A 601 -8.30 -20.57 3.33
CA ASP A 601 -7.25 -20.66 4.34
C ASP A 601 -7.51 -19.71 5.50
N LEU A 602 -7.95 -18.48 5.21
CA LEU A 602 -8.35 -17.51 6.22
C LEU A 602 -9.58 -17.99 7.01
N ALA A 603 -10.58 -18.60 6.35
CA ALA A 603 -11.73 -19.18 7.02
C ALA A 603 -11.33 -20.30 7.97
N ALA A 604 -10.42 -21.19 7.57
CA ALA A 604 -9.89 -22.24 8.44
C ALA A 604 -9.11 -21.66 9.63
N LYS A 605 -8.36 -20.57 9.42
CA LYS A 605 -7.68 -19.86 10.50
C LYS A 605 -8.67 -19.31 11.52
N PHE A 606 -9.76 -18.64 11.08
CA PHE A 606 -10.78 -18.11 11.99
C PHE A 606 -11.54 -19.23 12.72
N GLU A 607 -11.82 -20.37 12.09
CA GLU A 607 -12.36 -21.54 12.76
C GLU A 607 -11.41 -22.01 13.86
N GLY A 608 -10.11 -22.13 13.58
CA GLY A 608 -9.09 -22.49 14.58
C GLY A 608 -9.04 -21.52 15.76
N LEU A 609 -9.02 -20.20 15.48
CA LEU A 609 -9.05 -19.17 16.53
C LEU A 609 -10.31 -19.26 17.43
N GLY A 610 -11.47 -19.54 16.80
CA GLY A 610 -12.72 -19.77 17.56
C GLY A 610 -12.67 -21.02 18.45
N VAL A 611 -12.08 -22.10 17.93
CA VAL A 611 -11.86 -23.36 18.62
C VAL A 611 -10.93 -23.19 19.83
N ASP A 612 -9.78 -22.55 19.61
CA ASP A 612 -8.76 -22.35 20.65
C ASP A 612 -9.31 -21.48 21.79
N LEU A 613 -9.95 -20.36 21.43
CA LEU A 613 -10.51 -19.45 22.42
C LEU A 613 -11.67 -20.07 23.21
N PHE A 614 -12.54 -20.82 22.55
CA PHE A 614 -13.62 -21.54 23.20
C PHE A 614 -13.06 -22.66 24.11
N GLY A 615 -12.04 -23.37 23.66
CA GLY A 615 -11.35 -24.40 24.45
C GLY A 615 -10.76 -23.86 25.75
N GLU A 616 -10.14 -22.67 25.72
CA GLU A 616 -9.65 -21.98 26.93
C GLU A 616 -10.79 -21.55 27.85
N CYS A 617 -11.90 -21.03 27.26
CA CYS A 617 -13.07 -20.68 28.02
C CYS A 617 -13.66 -21.90 28.75
N TYR A 618 -13.76 -23.04 28.06
CA TYR A 618 -14.26 -24.29 28.63
C TYR A 618 -13.35 -24.84 29.74
N ARG A 619 -12.05 -24.81 29.54
CA ARG A 619 -11.08 -25.21 30.58
C ARG A 619 -11.18 -24.34 31.86
N SER A 620 -11.48 -23.06 31.67
CA SER A 620 -11.62 -22.11 32.78
C SER A 620 -12.95 -22.30 33.55
N SER A 621 -14.07 -22.51 32.82
CA SER A 621 -15.40 -22.74 33.42
C SER A 621 -16.35 -23.32 32.39
N GLU A 622 -16.87 -24.54 32.65
CA GLU A 622 -17.83 -25.21 31.79
C GLU A 622 -19.16 -24.44 31.72
N GLU A 623 -19.62 -23.88 32.85
CA GLU A 623 -20.87 -23.10 32.92
C GLU A 623 -20.79 -21.84 32.03
N ARG A 624 -19.69 -21.07 32.12
CA ARG A 624 -19.48 -19.89 31.29
C ARG A 624 -19.38 -20.24 29.80
N ALA A 625 -18.73 -21.36 29.48
CA ALA A 625 -18.63 -21.83 28.10
C ALA A 625 -20.02 -22.23 27.55
N ALA A 626 -20.83 -22.92 28.32
CA ALA A 626 -22.23 -23.27 27.98
C ALA A 626 -23.05 -21.99 27.75
N HIS A 627 -22.91 -21.01 28.65
CA HIS A 627 -23.60 -19.73 28.53
C HIS A 627 -23.20 -18.99 27.25
N LEU A 628 -21.90 -18.98 26.91
CA LEU A 628 -21.36 -18.35 25.68
C LEU A 628 -21.92 -19.00 24.42
N LEU A 629 -22.08 -20.33 24.41
CA LEU A 629 -22.65 -21.03 23.25
C LEU A 629 -24.14 -20.69 23.01
N LEU A 630 -24.86 -20.41 24.06
CA LEU A 630 -26.30 -20.11 24.02
C LEU A 630 -26.58 -18.60 23.91
N TRP A 631 -25.59 -17.75 24.15
CA TRP A 631 -25.74 -16.31 24.05
C TRP A 631 -26.07 -15.89 22.61
N ARG A 632 -27.07 -15.04 22.45
CA ARG A 632 -27.42 -14.45 21.14
C ARG A 632 -26.53 -13.24 20.85
N CYS A 633 -25.88 -13.22 19.69
CA CYS A 633 -24.99 -12.17 19.31
C CYS A 633 -25.70 -11.15 18.40
N PRO A 634 -25.95 -9.90 18.89
CA PRO A 634 -26.63 -8.87 18.08
C PRO A 634 -25.90 -8.50 16.80
N LEU A 635 -24.55 -8.54 16.81
CA LEU A 635 -23.72 -8.22 15.66
C LEU A 635 -23.94 -9.17 14.47
N TRP A 636 -24.37 -10.40 14.74
CA TRP A 636 -24.59 -11.43 13.72
C TRP A 636 -26.05 -11.80 13.54
N GLY A 637 -26.97 -10.83 13.74
CA GLY A 637 -28.39 -11.05 13.52
C GLY A 637 -29.09 -11.80 14.65
N ASP A 638 -28.61 -11.63 15.87
CA ASP A 638 -29.21 -12.17 17.11
C ASP A 638 -29.22 -13.70 17.17
N VAL A 639 -28.24 -14.34 16.54
CA VAL A 639 -28.08 -15.80 16.50
C VAL A 639 -27.02 -16.28 17.50
N THR A 640 -27.07 -17.55 17.87
CA THR A 640 -26.16 -18.20 18.80
C THR A 640 -24.86 -18.65 18.11
N CYS A 641 -23.80 -18.86 18.90
CA CYS A 641 -22.53 -19.42 18.37
C CYS A 641 -22.73 -20.77 17.68
N LEU A 642 -23.62 -21.64 18.22
CA LEU A 642 -23.94 -22.94 17.62
C LEU A 642 -24.58 -22.77 16.22
N HIS A 643 -25.48 -21.80 16.07
CA HIS A 643 -26.13 -21.53 14.79
C HIS A 643 -25.13 -21.01 13.75
N LEU A 644 -24.24 -20.08 14.14
CA LEU A 644 -23.15 -19.61 13.27
C LEU A 644 -22.22 -20.75 12.86
N ALA A 645 -21.81 -21.60 13.81
CA ALA A 645 -20.94 -22.74 13.54
C ALA A 645 -21.58 -23.73 12.57
N MET A 646 -22.90 -23.98 12.71
CA MET A 646 -23.65 -24.85 11.83
C MET A 646 -23.73 -24.30 10.40
N GLN A 647 -24.08 -23.04 10.24
CA GLN A 647 -24.15 -22.42 8.92
C GLN A 647 -22.77 -22.31 8.25
N ALA A 648 -21.72 -22.12 9.06
CA ALA A 648 -20.35 -22.12 8.60
C ALA A 648 -19.82 -23.51 8.26
N ASP A 649 -20.50 -24.62 8.58
CA ASP A 649 -19.98 -26.01 8.51
C ASP A 649 -18.66 -26.16 9.32
N ALA A 650 -18.59 -25.53 10.51
CA ALA A 650 -17.39 -25.48 11.35
C ALA A 650 -17.23 -26.80 12.14
N ARG A 651 -16.73 -27.84 11.48
CA ARG A 651 -16.65 -29.21 12.03
C ARG A 651 -15.66 -29.31 13.19
N ALA A 652 -14.55 -28.59 13.12
CA ALA A 652 -13.56 -28.57 14.21
C ALA A 652 -14.13 -27.94 15.47
N PHE A 653 -15.00 -26.94 15.35
CA PHE A 653 -15.67 -26.32 16.47
C PHE A 653 -16.68 -27.30 17.14
N PHE A 654 -17.48 -28.02 16.34
CA PHE A 654 -18.39 -29.03 16.88
C PHE A 654 -17.68 -30.23 17.51
N ALA A 655 -16.45 -30.52 17.12
CA ALA A 655 -15.65 -31.59 17.71
C ALA A 655 -15.09 -31.26 19.11
N GLN A 656 -15.24 -30.01 19.58
CA GLN A 656 -14.76 -29.57 20.89
C GLN A 656 -15.54 -30.22 22.05
N ASP A 657 -14.81 -30.62 23.07
CA ASP A 657 -15.36 -31.32 24.25
C ASP A 657 -16.49 -30.52 24.94
N GLY A 658 -16.32 -29.18 25.05
CA GLY A 658 -17.33 -28.31 25.66
C GLY A 658 -18.60 -28.20 24.84
N VAL A 659 -18.53 -28.23 23.51
CA VAL A 659 -19.71 -28.25 22.64
C VAL A 659 -20.40 -29.62 22.76
N GLN A 660 -19.60 -30.69 22.70
CA GLN A 660 -20.13 -32.06 22.85
C GLN A 660 -20.76 -32.30 24.23
N SER A 661 -20.14 -31.73 25.28
CA SER A 661 -20.72 -31.79 26.65
C SER A 661 -22.10 -31.12 26.72
N LEU A 662 -22.21 -29.88 26.21
CA LEU A 662 -23.46 -29.15 26.14
C LEU A 662 -24.52 -29.90 25.30
N LEU A 663 -24.17 -30.40 24.12
CA LEU A 663 -25.11 -31.15 23.27
C LEU A 663 -25.55 -32.44 23.93
N THR A 664 -24.63 -33.14 24.60
CA THR A 664 -24.96 -34.35 25.37
C THR A 664 -25.88 -34.05 26.55
N GLN A 665 -25.63 -32.96 27.28
CA GLN A 665 -26.51 -32.53 28.38
C GLN A 665 -27.90 -32.16 27.87
N LYS A 666 -28.01 -31.44 26.76
CA LYS A 666 -29.29 -31.08 26.13
C LYS A 666 -30.01 -32.30 25.56
N TRP A 667 -29.29 -33.24 24.99
CA TRP A 667 -29.82 -34.50 24.46
C TRP A 667 -30.45 -35.37 25.57
N TRP A 668 -29.69 -35.59 26.64
CA TRP A 668 -30.18 -36.39 27.75
C TRP A 668 -31.28 -35.70 28.57
N GLY A 669 -31.25 -34.35 28.68
CA GLY A 669 -32.22 -33.59 29.47
C GLY A 669 -32.34 -34.15 30.89
N GLU A 670 -33.56 -34.54 31.27
CA GLU A 670 -33.87 -35.16 32.56
C GLU A 670 -33.63 -36.68 32.57
N MET A 671 -33.31 -37.28 31.43
CA MET A 671 -33.02 -38.71 31.32
C MET A 671 -31.67 -39.06 31.94
N ASP A 672 -31.60 -40.23 32.59
CA ASP A 672 -30.34 -40.75 33.08
C ASP A 672 -29.50 -41.32 31.94
N SER A 673 -28.20 -40.98 31.91
CA SER A 673 -27.21 -41.46 30.91
C SER A 673 -27.00 -42.98 30.95
N THR A 674 -27.44 -43.66 32.00
CA THR A 674 -27.41 -45.13 32.10
C THR A 674 -28.49 -45.80 31.27
N THR A 675 -29.47 -45.07 30.73
CA THR A 675 -30.55 -45.62 29.90
C THR A 675 -30.00 -46.22 28.62
N PRO A 676 -30.22 -47.50 28.32
CA PRO A 676 -29.64 -48.14 27.14
C PRO A 676 -30.30 -47.63 25.86
N ILE A 677 -29.50 -47.43 24.80
CA ILE A 677 -29.96 -46.86 23.53
C ILE A 677 -31.12 -47.64 22.90
N TRP A 678 -31.15 -48.98 23.07
CA TRP A 678 -32.26 -49.79 22.53
C TRP A 678 -33.59 -49.45 23.18
N ALA A 679 -33.62 -49.08 24.46
CA ALA A 679 -34.84 -48.64 25.14
C ALA A 679 -35.38 -47.33 24.62
N LEU A 680 -34.48 -46.37 24.26
CA LEU A 680 -34.83 -45.12 23.58
C LEU A 680 -35.42 -45.37 22.21
N VAL A 681 -34.82 -46.27 21.44
CA VAL A 681 -35.32 -46.63 20.10
C VAL A 681 -36.71 -47.30 20.23
N LEU A 682 -36.91 -48.20 21.18
CA LEU A 682 -38.22 -48.79 21.41
C LEU A 682 -39.27 -47.77 21.85
N ALA A 683 -38.90 -46.84 22.73
CA ALA A 683 -39.79 -45.77 23.18
C ALA A 683 -40.14 -44.79 22.04
N PHE A 684 -39.24 -44.59 21.09
CA PHE A 684 -39.53 -43.79 19.91
C PHE A 684 -40.61 -44.40 18.99
N PHE A 685 -40.57 -45.72 18.83
CA PHE A 685 -41.60 -46.42 18.01
C PHE A 685 -42.87 -46.73 18.81
N CYS A 686 -42.80 -46.82 20.16
CA CYS A 686 -43.87 -47.07 21.04
C CYS A 686 -43.93 -46.07 22.21
N PRO A 687 -44.43 -44.83 22.03
CA PRO A 687 -44.44 -43.80 23.05
C PRO A 687 -45.00 -44.18 24.43
N PRO A 688 -45.99 -45.06 24.57
CA PRO A 688 -46.43 -45.49 25.88
C PRO A 688 -45.38 -46.18 26.74
N LEU A 689 -44.29 -46.66 26.15
CA LEU A 689 -43.17 -47.28 26.89
C LEU A 689 -42.38 -46.26 27.74
N ILE A 690 -42.52 -44.97 27.50
CA ILE A 690 -41.93 -43.89 28.31
C ILE A 690 -42.45 -43.96 29.78
N TYR A 691 -43.68 -44.39 29.98
CA TYR A 691 -44.27 -44.53 31.30
C TYR A 691 -43.91 -45.86 32.02
N THR A 692 -43.08 -46.69 31.36
CA THR A 692 -42.55 -47.89 31.99
C THR A 692 -41.15 -47.58 32.54
N ASN A 693 -40.66 -48.44 33.48
CA ASN A 693 -39.29 -48.26 34.05
C ASN A 693 -38.15 -48.55 33.07
N LEU A 694 -38.43 -48.59 31.77
CA LEU A 694 -37.43 -48.75 30.73
C LEU A 694 -36.54 -47.51 30.55
N ILE A 695 -37.10 -46.31 30.77
CA ILE A 695 -36.37 -45.04 30.75
C ILE A 695 -36.23 -44.58 32.20
N THR A 696 -35.01 -44.44 32.63
CA THR A 696 -34.72 -43.91 33.98
C THR A 696 -34.59 -42.40 33.90
N PHE A 697 -35.33 -41.67 34.75
CA PHE A 697 -35.22 -40.22 34.88
C PHE A 697 -34.45 -39.90 36.16
N ARG A 698 -33.66 -38.84 36.13
CA ARG A 698 -32.94 -38.33 37.31
C ARG A 698 -33.94 -37.91 38.37
N LYS A 699 -33.71 -38.32 39.60
CA LYS A 699 -34.53 -37.87 40.73
C LYS A 699 -34.20 -36.42 41.06
N PRO A 700 -35.16 -35.55 41.39
CA PRO A 700 -34.93 -34.13 41.69
C PRO A 700 -34.02 -33.88 42.91
N ASP A 701 -33.73 -34.89 43.71
CA ASP A 701 -32.87 -34.79 44.90
C ASP A 701 -31.36 -35.01 44.62
N GLU A 702 -30.98 -35.35 43.40
CA GLU A 702 -29.60 -35.52 42.97
C GLU A 702 -29.08 -34.32 42.10
N GLU A 703 -29.56 -33.11 42.39
CA GLU A 703 -28.86 -31.93 41.85
C GLU A 703 -27.43 -31.95 42.41
N PRO A 704 -26.40 -31.96 41.56
CA PRO A 704 -25.06 -31.70 42.03
C PRO A 704 -25.11 -30.31 42.65
N MET A 705 -24.93 -30.26 43.98
CA MET A 705 -24.90 -29.13 44.87
C MET A 705 -24.39 -27.89 44.11
N GLN A 706 -25.36 -27.10 43.63
CA GLN A 706 -25.09 -25.78 43.02
C GLN A 706 -24.57 -24.94 44.19
N LYS A 707 -23.23 -24.96 44.38
CA LYS A 707 -22.59 -24.03 45.29
C LYS A 707 -22.93 -22.65 44.77
N ASP A 708 -23.76 -21.96 45.55
CA ASP A 708 -24.02 -20.54 45.46
C ASP A 708 -22.71 -19.79 45.30
N LEU A 709 -22.26 -19.63 44.07
CA LEU A 709 -21.25 -18.63 43.71
C LEU A 709 -22.01 -17.31 43.61
N LYS A 710 -22.31 -16.71 44.80
CA LYS A 710 -22.47 -15.27 44.89
C LYS A 710 -21.18 -14.67 44.37
N PHE A 711 -21.24 -14.21 43.16
CA PHE A 711 -20.16 -13.41 42.55
C PHE A 711 -20.23 -12.05 43.29
N ASP A 712 -19.34 -11.86 44.26
CA ASP A 712 -19.03 -10.55 44.81
C ASP A 712 -18.39 -9.70 43.69
N MET A 713 -19.25 -9.05 42.92
CA MET A 713 -18.91 -7.89 42.14
C MET A 713 -18.88 -6.67 43.08
N ASP A 714 -17.92 -6.67 44.01
CA ASP A 714 -17.60 -5.49 44.77
C ASP A 714 -16.21 -5.00 44.43
N SER A 715 -16.15 -4.22 43.37
CA SER A 715 -15.17 -3.16 43.21
C SER A 715 -15.69 -2.10 42.20
N GLY A 716 -16.46 -1.17 42.76
CA GLY A 716 -16.42 0.23 42.38
C GLY A 716 -17.04 0.65 41.05
N ILE A 717 -18.38 0.44 40.86
CA ILE A 717 -19.16 1.39 40.05
C ILE A 717 -20.55 1.44 40.66
N ASN A 718 -20.92 2.56 41.31
CA ASN A 718 -22.26 2.89 41.71
C ASN A 718 -23.18 2.99 40.47
N GLY A 719 -24.01 1.98 40.23
CA GLY A 719 -25.04 2.03 39.22
C GLY A 719 -26.12 1.00 39.58
N LYS A 720 -27.34 1.47 39.79
CA LYS A 720 -28.56 0.72 40.16
C LYS A 720 -28.64 -0.61 39.42
N GLY A 721 -28.76 -1.70 40.18
CA GLY A 721 -28.98 -3.04 39.68
C GLY A 721 -30.29 -3.17 38.90
N PRO A 722 -30.32 -3.96 37.82
CA PRO A 722 -31.57 -4.32 37.16
C PRO A 722 -32.35 -5.28 38.06
N GLY A 723 -33.62 -4.95 38.22
CA GLY A 723 -34.57 -5.71 39.03
C GLY A 723 -34.76 -7.14 38.56
N ASP A 724 -35.21 -7.98 39.50
CA ASP A 724 -35.53 -9.38 39.33
C ASP A 724 -36.26 -9.68 38.02
N ILE A 725 -35.61 -10.41 37.13
CA ILE A 725 -36.22 -10.97 35.93
C ILE A 725 -36.92 -12.26 36.37
N PRO A 726 -38.25 -12.37 36.16
CA PRO A 726 -39.00 -13.57 36.56
C PRO A 726 -38.52 -14.78 35.77
N ASN A 727 -38.40 -15.89 36.45
CA ASN A 727 -37.96 -17.22 35.99
C ASN A 727 -38.84 -17.88 34.89
N SER A 728 -39.78 -17.12 34.28
CA SER A 728 -40.72 -17.62 33.28
C SER A 728 -40.35 -17.41 31.80
N GLN A 729 -39.17 -16.82 31.50
CA GLN A 729 -38.74 -16.56 30.11
C GLN A 729 -37.78 -17.60 29.52
N TRP A 730 -37.59 -18.73 30.19
CA TRP A 730 -36.77 -19.86 29.74
C TRP A 730 -37.45 -20.84 28.78
N ALA A 731 -38.75 -20.63 28.49
CA ALA A 731 -39.44 -21.35 27.44
C ALA A 731 -39.06 -20.73 26.09
N GLY A 732 -37.87 -21.03 25.59
CA GLY A 732 -37.52 -20.81 24.18
C GLY A 732 -38.58 -21.50 23.32
N ASN A 733 -39.17 -20.73 22.41
CA ASN A 733 -40.22 -21.16 21.51
C ASN A 733 -39.86 -22.49 20.87
N SER A 734 -40.72 -23.51 21.04
CA SER A 734 -40.61 -24.82 20.37
C SER A 734 -40.55 -24.74 18.83
N GLU A 735 -40.93 -23.59 18.27
CA GLU A 735 -40.89 -23.34 16.83
C GLU A 735 -39.45 -23.16 16.28
N ASP A 736 -38.54 -22.56 17.08
CA ASP A 736 -37.13 -22.42 16.66
C ASP A 736 -36.39 -23.76 16.66
N LEU A 737 -36.76 -24.64 17.58
CA LEU A 737 -36.22 -26.01 17.66
C LEU A 737 -36.73 -26.89 16.48
N MET A 738 -38.02 -26.71 16.12
CA MET A 738 -38.61 -27.40 14.98
C MET A 738 -38.02 -26.97 13.64
N SER A 739 -37.74 -25.68 13.48
CA SER A 739 -37.03 -25.16 12.25
C SER A 739 -35.63 -25.72 12.16
N PHE A 740 -34.92 -25.83 13.29
CA PHE A 740 -33.58 -26.41 13.36
C PHE A 740 -33.57 -27.91 12.97
N THR A 741 -34.53 -28.67 13.43
CA THR A 741 -34.67 -30.11 13.10
C THR A 741 -35.05 -30.34 11.64
N LEU A 742 -35.94 -29.50 11.06
CA LEU A 742 -36.37 -29.66 9.66
C LEU A 742 -35.22 -29.39 8.66
N HIS A 743 -34.36 -28.39 8.97
CA HIS A 743 -33.19 -28.11 8.11
C HIS A 743 -32.13 -29.23 8.17
N LEU A 744 -31.90 -29.84 9.32
CA LEU A 744 -31.02 -30.99 9.43
C LEU A 744 -31.53 -32.21 8.65
N TRP A 745 -32.83 -32.41 8.63
CA TRP A 745 -33.46 -33.51 7.91
C TRP A 745 -33.36 -33.37 6.40
N VAL A 746 -33.44 -32.13 5.87
CA VAL A 746 -33.27 -31.84 4.43
C VAL A 746 -31.83 -32.06 4.00
N VAL A 747 -30.84 -31.74 4.84
CA VAL A 747 -29.42 -31.95 4.52
C VAL A 747 -29.03 -33.44 4.57
N CYS A 748 -29.58 -34.22 5.46
CA CYS A 748 -29.31 -35.66 5.54
C CYS A 748 -30.08 -36.47 4.47
N GLY A 749 -31.23 -35.98 3.98
CA GLY A 749 -32.03 -36.65 2.95
C GLY A 749 -31.52 -36.68 1.54
N SER A 750 -30.45 -35.86 1.24
CA SER A 750 -29.89 -35.72 -0.10
C SER A 750 -28.59 -36.51 -0.37
N ALA A 751 -28.19 -37.43 0.53
CA ALA A 751 -26.98 -38.23 0.33
C ALA A 751 -27.22 -39.39 -0.67
N PRO A 752 -26.35 -39.62 -1.65
CA PRO A 752 -26.53 -40.68 -2.65
C PRO A 752 -26.37 -42.07 -2.03
N ARG A 753 -27.26 -42.97 -2.39
CA ARG A 753 -27.28 -44.39 -2.00
C ARG A 753 -26.00 -45.08 -2.49
N GLY A 754 -25.13 -45.44 -1.56
CA GLY A 754 -23.99 -46.31 -1.91
C GLY A 754 -22.78 -46.23 -1.01
N LEU A 755 -22.93 -46.34 0.32
CA LEU A 755 -21.80 -46.61 1.22
C LEU A 755 -22.22 -47.51 2.37
N HIS A 756 -21.51 -48.63 2.51
CA HIS A 756 -21.67 -49.58 3.61
C HIS A 756 -21.44 -48.93 4.94
N PHE A 757 -22.45 -48.97 5.82
CA PHE A 757 -22.48 -48.35 7.12
C PHE A 757 -21.83 -49.18 8.21
N GLY A 758 -20.70 -48.67 8.74
CA GLY A 758 -20.41 -48.87 10.17
C GLY A 758 -21.06 -47.74 10.94
N ILE A 759 -22.21 -47.99 11.51
CA ILE A 759 -22.94 -46.95 12.30
C ILE A 759 -22.14 -46.68 13.58
N SER A 760 -21.47 -45.56 13.63
CA SER A 760 -20.85 -45.07 14.86
C SER A 760 -21.97 -44.58 15.80
N LYS A 761 -21.77 -44.72 17.12
CA LYS A 761 -22.71 -44.24 18.17
C LYS A 761 -23.07 -42.76 18.01
N HIS A 762 -22.20 -41.96 17.37
CA HIS A 762 -22.42 -40.57 17.03
C HIS A 762 -23.51 -40.34 15.98
N LEU A 763 -23.60 -41.18 14.94
CA LEU A 763 -24.57 -40.99 13.86
C LEU A 763 -25.98 -41.32 14.31
N LEU A 764 -26.16 -42.26 15.26
CA LEU A 764 -27.44 -42.57 15.84
C LEU A 764 -27.92 -41.47 16.79
N ALA A 765 -26.99 -40.82 17.49
CA ALA A 765 -27.30 -39.66 18.32
C ALA A 765 -27.71 -38.45 17.47
N GLU A 766 -27.05 -38.22 16.35
CA GLU A 766 -27.42 -37.20 15.36
C GLU A 766 -28.81 -37.48 14.74
N MET A 767 -29.10 -38.73 14.37
CA MET A 767 -30.42 -39.09 13.83
C MET A 767 -31.57 -38.96 14.84
N LEU A 768 -31.31 -39.15 16.11
CA LEU A 768 -32.33 -39.03 17.16
C LEU A 768 -32.51 -37.59 17.66
N LEU A 769 -31.47 -36.75 17.57
CA LEU A 769 -31.58 -35.28 17.77
C LEU A 769 -32.48 -34.61 16.72
N VAL A 770 -32.63 -35.22 15.57
CA VAL A 770 -33.45 -34.72 14.46
C VAL A 770 -34.97 -35.04 14.68
N SER A 771 -35.32 -35.98 15.55
CA SER A 771 -36.71 -36.43 15.71
C SER A 771 -37.36 -36.02 17.05
N TRP A 772 -36.70 -35.16 17.84
CA TRP A 772 -37.24 -34.51 19.06
C TRP A 772 -36.96 -33.00 18.94
#